data_f8fce7c9ab47b6175e5f4d7749d00e2c
#
_entry.id   f8fce7c9ab47b6175e5f4d7749d00e2c
#
_cell.length_a   1.000
_cell.length_b   1.000
_cell.length_c   1.000
_cell.angle_alpha   90.00
_cell.angle_beta   90.00
_cell.angle_gamma   90.00
#
_symmetry.space_group_name_H-M   'P 1'
#
loop_
_entity.id
_entity.type
_entity.pdbx_description
1 polymer ?
#
loop_
_entity_poly.entity_id
_entity_poly.type
_entity_poly.pdbx_seq_one_letter_code
_entity_poly.pdbx_strand_id
1 'polypeptide(L)'
;MDSKHPRLRLGAIALLVSGLLGCQQDSSEPPPGNTLYLNGKIHTQDGQRSQAEAMVVQGGKFTYVGSRAGAEALKNSVTQVVDLQGRMVLPGLHDNHIHLLGTVALDMCDLDGQSVNLDQLAAKVSECLPRYAPAPGEWLVVNQWSPYDGNTPTATHATLLAALDAAAPNNPVMLAGVDGHAGGYNSQALALAQDEDGNVVGFNATTLAPGGVFEAFIPYVDLATGVIRDAARSAIAVPDTGVLSAEGEQAEAQYDKILPAISELMASRGITGVQDACANDFIRERMLKMQDQDLLHMRVTAATCFNQDDYSGKLDIDGHLAKANQVRDAFAGNPLIKADAVKIFLDGVLEGDPFTSPPFLPNAGMLENYHSPHLALDPDSGEVSITADSEDAGSNGIVNYKEADLTRYVTALDGAGFGIHMHSIGDRSTRVALDALEAARASNGESGIPHTLAHLQVVHPDDQKRLGELGLYLTFTYAWTTPQLAYDMLVSPFIQPTRVGQSLSEAIYDPMGYLHDALYPVESSRQAGAVLVAGSDAPVDSRDPRPFENMAAGIVKAAGSGDDFRASQRTSLAEMLAAYTINGARAVRQEAITGSIEAGKSADFIVLDRDLFALVKAGTPEQIAQTRVEQTVFMGETVYRKP
;
A
#
# COMPACT_ATOMS: atom_id res chain seq x y z
N MET A 1 0.29 6.00 -72.43
CA MET A 1 1.51 6.61 -72.94
C MET A 1 2.59 6.30 -71.96
N ASP A 2 3.25 5.25 -72.25
CA ASP A 2 4.68 5.02 -72.60
C ASP A 2 5.60 5.35 -71.42
N SER A 3 6.10 4.35 -70.80
CA SER A 3 7.26 3.47 -71.05
C SER A 3 8.60 4.14 -70.68
N LYS A 4 9.39 3.54 -69.82
CA LYS A 4 10.57 2.72 -70.13
C LYS A 4 11.43 2.41 -68.91
N HIS A 5 11.62 1.12 -68.68
CA HIS A 5 12.77 0.63 -67.90
C HIS A 5 14.08 0.75 -68.71
N PRO A 6 15.23 0.78 -68.05
CA PRO A 6 16.33 0.00 -68.59
C PRO A 6 16.89 -1.04 -67.57
N ARG A 7 17.11 -2.21 -68.12
CA ARG A 7 17.89 -3.34 -67.57
C ARG A 7 19.37 -2.95 -67.55
N LEU A 8 20.09 -3.32 -66.48
CA LEU A 8 21.56 -3.36 -66.48
C LEU A 8 22.05 -4.78 -66.26
N ARG A 9 23.06 -5.08 -67.01
CA ARG A 9 23.67 -6.41 -67.26
C ARG A 9 24.60 -6.83 -66.11
N LEU A 10 24.63 -8.14 -65.83
CA LEU A 10 25.67 -8.84 -65.08
C LEU A 10 27.04 -8.69 -65.75
N GLY A 11 28.03 -8.28 -64.96
CA GLY A 11 29.44 -8.43 -65.27
C GLY A 11 30.09 -9.33 -64.18
N ALA A 12 30.52 -10.52 -64.57
CA ALA A 12 31.29 -11.40 -63.69
C ALA A 12 32.73 -10.91 -63.59
N ILE A 13 33.22 -10.66 -62.39
CA ILE A 13 34.65 -10.48 -62.10
C ILE A 13 35.04 -11.56 -61.10
N ALA A 14 35.89 -12.47 -61.60
CA ALA A 14 36.59 -13.44 -60.76
C ALA A 14 37.72 -12.72 -60.01
N LEU A 15 37.71 -12.79 -58.67
CA LEU A 15 38.86 -12.40 -57.85
C LEU A 15 39.38 -13.61 -57.09
N LEU A 16 40.67 -13.81 -57.24
CA LEU A 16 41.46 -14.82 -56.54
C LEU A 16 41.38 -14.64 -55.01
N VAL A 17 41.09 -15.71 -54.35
CA VAL A 17 41.18 -15.84 -52.87
C VAL A 17 42.61 -16.21 -52.53
N SER A 18 43.36 -15.25 -51.96
CA SER A 18 44.59 -15.53 -51.21
C SER A 18 44.22 -15.77 -49.77
N GLY A 19 44.45 -16.99 -49.27
CA GLY A 19 44.17 -17.38 -47.90
C GLY A 19 45.06 -16.59 -46.92
N LEU A 20 44.40 -15.89 -46.01
CA LEU A 20 44.93 -15.51 -44.72
C LEU A 20 44.15 -16.25 -43.65
N LEU A 21 44.78 -17.28 -43.05
CA LEU A 21 44.36 -17.87 -41.80
C LEU A 21 44.47 -16.81 -40.71
N GLY A 22 43.39 -16.04 -40.51
CA GLY A 22 43.19 -15.24 -39.31
C GLY A 22 42.71 -16.16 -38.19
N CYS A 23 43.49 -16.31 -37.14
CA CYS A 23 43.01 -16.86 -35.86
C CYS A 23 41.83 -15.99 -35.42
N GLN A 24 40.60 -16.53 -35.54
CA GLN A 24 39.45 -16.02 -34.78
C GLN A 24 39.78 -16.30 -33.30
N GLN A 25 40.19 -15.29 -32.59
CA GLN A 25 40.07 -15.29 -31.13
C GLN A 25 38.56 -15.27 -30.85
N ASP A 26 38.02 -16.45 -30.53
CA ASP A 26 36.79 -16.56 -29.80
C ASP A 26 37.01 -15.82 -28.47
N SER A 27 36.59 -14.54 -28.42
CA SER A 27 36.37 -13.84 -27.17
C SER A 27 35.07 -14.41 -26.57
N SER A 28 35.08 -15.68 -26.15
CA SER A 28 34.10 -16.16 -25.21
C SER A 28 34.39 -15.40 -23.90
N GLU A 29 33.52 -14.47 -23.54
CA GLU A 29 33.51 -13.96 -22.16
C GLU A 29 33.62 -15.17 -21.23
N PRO A 30 34.50 -15.14 -20.22
CA PRO A 30 34.57 -16.21 -19.27
C PRO A 30 33.18 -16.44 -18.70
N PRO A 31 32.71 -17.69 -18.54
CA PRO A 31 31.40 -17.95 -17.98
C PRO A 31 31.28 -17.21 -16.64
N PRO A 32 30.15 -16.56 -16.37
CA PRO A 32 29.98 -15.80 -15.15
C PRO A 32 30.36 -16.65 -13.94
N GLY A 33 31.18 -16.11 -13.04
CA GLY A 33 31.62 -16.78 -11.84
C GLY A 33 30.40 -17.24 -11.04
N ASN A 34 30.50 -18.39 -10.38
CA ASN A 34 29.50 -18.82 -9.41
C ASN A 34 29.87 -18.34 -8.02
N THR A 35 28.87 -18.01 -7.21
CA THR A 35 29.03 -17.66 -5.79
C THR A 35 28.41 -18.76 -4.94
N LEU A 36 29.21 -19.37 -4.07
CA LEU A 36 28.79 -20.34 -3.08
C LEU A 36 28.53 -19.63 -1.75
N TYR A 37 27.31 -19.69 -1.27
CA TYR A 37 26.91 -19.27 0.06
C TYR A 37 26.84 -20.49 0.96
N LEU A 38 27.67 -20.54 2.01
CA LEU A 38 27.84 -21.70 2.89
C LEU A 38 27.50 -21.33 4.34
N ASN A 39 27.24 -22.35 5.16
CA ASN A 39 26.99 -22.20 6.60
C ASN A 39 25.82 -21.26 6.93
N GLY A 40 24.74 -21.30 6.14
CA GLY A 40 23.51 -20.53 6.41
C GLY A 40 22.43 -21.38 7.07
N LYS A 41 21.49 -20.72 7.73
CA LYS A 41 20.17 -21.26 8.06
C LYS A 41 19.19 -20.76 7.00
N ILE A 42 19.16 -21.44 5.87
CA ILE A 42 18.41 -21.00 4.70
C ILE A 42 16.99 -21.58 4.78
N HIS A 43 16.00 -20.72 5.00
CA HIS A 43 14.59 -21.06 4.98
C HIS A 43 14.05 -20.80 3.57
N THR A 44 13.86 -21.85 2.81
CA THR A 44 13.64 -21.77 1.36
C THR A 44 12.28 -21.21 0.96
N GLN A 45 11.27 -21.33 1.82
CA GLN A 45 9.86 -20.97 1.52
C GLN A 45 9.31 -21.70 0.27
N ASP A 46 9.90 -22.85 -0.08
CA ASP A 46 9.37 -23.78 -1.07
C ASP A 46 8.06 -24.44 -0.58
N GLY A 47 7.43 -25.26 -1.41
CA GLY A 47 6.17 -25.91 -1.08
C GLY A 47 6.19 -26.79 0.19
N GLN A 48 7.39 -27.14 0.68
CA GLN A 48 7.60 -27.92 1.91
C GLN A 48 8.16 -27.09 3.07
N ARG A 49 8.44 -25.78 2.83
CA ARG A 49 9.12 -24.90 3.78
C ARG A 49 10.43 -25.48 4.29
N SER A 50 11.22 -26.01 3.36
CA SER A 50 12.48 -26.72 3.61
C SER A 50 13.54 -25.81 4.21
N GLN A 51 14.58 -26.43 4.81
CA GLN A 51 15.79 -25.73 5.24
C GLN A 51 16.99 -26.27 4.49
N ALA A 52 17.92 -25.37 4.12
CA ALA A 52 19.17 -25.70 3.48
C ALA A 52 20.36 -25.07 4.24
N GLU A 53 21.55 -25.63 4.04
CA GLU A 53 22.80 -25.16 4.66
C GLU A 53 23.64 -24.30 3.71
N ALA A 54 23.37 -24.44 2.40
CA ALA A 54 24.15 -23.82 1.34
C ALA A 54 23.32 -23.61 0.07
N MET A 55 23.75 -22.64 -0.73
CA MET A 55 23.21 -22.37 -2.06
C MET A 55 24.32 -21.89 -3.00
N VAL A 56 24.11 -22.11 -4.30
CA VAL A 56 24.99 -21.65 -5.37
C VAL A 56 24.21 -20.72 -6.28
N VAL A 57 24.79 -19.54 -6.53
CA VAL A 57 24.24 -18.51 -7.42
C VAL A 57 25.14 -18.36 -8.64
N GLN A 58 24.54 -18.38 -9.83
CA GLN A 58 25.24 -18.16 -11.09
C GLN A 58 24.28 -17.49 -12.10
N GLY A 59 24.73 -16.43 -12.76
CA GLY A 59 23.93 -15.73 -13.76
C GLY A 59 22.61 -15.19 -13.18
N GLY A 60 22.64 -14.67 -11.96
CA GLY A 60 21.47 -14.10 -11.29
C GLY A 60 20.46 -15.12 -10.76
N LYS A 61 20.75 -16.42 -10.80
CA LYS A 61 19.81 -17.48 -10.41
C LYS A 61 20.43 -18.44 -9.39
N PHE A 62 19.59 -19.06 -8.58
CA PHE A 62 19.98 -20.23 -7.81
C PHE A 62 20.20 -21.42 -8.76
N THR A 63 21.39 -21.99 -8.75
CA THR A 63 21.70 -23.21 -9.51
C THR A 63 21.75 -24.45 -8.63
N TYR A 64 21.88 -24.26 -7.32
CA TYR A 64 21.81 -25.31 -6.32
C TYR A 64 21.30 -24.74 -4.98
N VAL A 65 20.48 -25.49 -4.30
CA VAL A 65 20.03 -25.22 -2.92
C VAL A 65 20.01 -26.56 -2.17
N GLY A 66 20.66 -26.65 -1.01
CA GLY A 66 20.68 -27.91 -0.27
C GLY A 66 21.83 -28.01 0.75
N SER A 67 22.47 -29.17 0.82
CA SER A 67 23.56 -29.42 1.75
C SER A 67 24.86 -28.69 1.38
N ARG A 68 25.68 -28.42 2.38
CA ARG A 68 27.01 -27.84 2.18
C ARG A 68 27.88 -28.69 1.24
N ALA A 69 27.90 -30.03 1.43
CA ALA A 69 28.69 -30.92 0.60
C ALA A 69 28.30 -30.86 -0.88
N GLY A 70 27.00 -30.78 -1.17
CA GLY A 70 26.52 -30.65 -2.55
C GLY A 70 26.93 -29.31 -3.19
N ALA A 71 26.87 -28.20 -2.44
CA ALA A 71 27.33 -26.91 -2.93
C ALA A 71 28.86 -26.92 -3.20
N GLU A 72 29.66 -27.45 -2.27
CA GLU A 72 31.13 -27.54 -2.41
C GLU A 72 31.57 -28.38 -3.62
N ALA A 73 30.81 -29.40 -4.00
CA ALA A 73 31.05 -30.22 -5.20
C ALA A 73 30.92 -29.41 -6.50
N LEU A 74 30.24 -28.26 -6.50
CA LEU A 74 30.07 -27.39 -7.66
C LEU A 74 31.15 -26.30 -7.74
N LYS A 75 32.12 -26.27 -6.81
CA LYS A 75 33.21 -25.30 -6.78
C LYS A 75 34.15 -25.48 -7.96
N ASN A 76 34.52 -24.37 -8.58
CA ASN A 76 35.53 -24.31 -9.64
C ASN A 76 36.55 -23.20 -9.36
N SER A 77 37.50 -22.94 -10.26
CA SER A 77 38.61 -22.01 -10.07
C SER A 77 38.17 -20.51 -10.02
N VAL A 78 36.96 -20.18 -10.48
CA VAL A 78 36.41 -18.82 -10.50
C VAL A 78 35.30 -18.61 -9.45
N THR A 79 35.07 -19.63 -8.61
CA THR A 79 34.01 -19.57 -7.58
C THR A 79 34.40 -18.64 -6.45
N GLN A 80 33.51 -17.70 -6.15
CA GLN A 80 33.54 -16.96 -4.90
C GLN A 80 32.87 -17.78 -3.80
N VAL A 81 33.40 -17.71 -2.58
CA VAL A 81 32.82 -18.38 -1.42
C VAL A 81 32.48 -17.34 -0.35
N VAL A 82 31.23 -17.32 0.04
CA VAL A 82 30.70 -16.47 1.10
C VAL A 82 30.28 -17.34 2.28
N ASP A 83 30.87 -17.10 3.45
CA ASP A 83 30.46 -17.74 4.70
C ASP A 83 29.34 -16.94 5.35
N LEU A 84 28.15 -17.55 5.47
CA LEU A 84 26.97 -16.95 6.10
C LEU A 84 27.02 -16.98 7.63
N GLN A 85 28.01 -17.64 8.23
CA GLN A 85 28.29 -17.65 9.68
C GLN A 85 27.10 -18.06 10.55
N GLY A 86 26.28 -18.99 10.08
CA GLY A 86 25.08 -19.47 10.77
C GLY A 86 23.90 -18.48 10.76
N ARG A 87 23.98 -17.41 9.98
CA ARG A 87 22.91 -16.42 9.87
C ARG A 87 21.70 -17.00 9.17
N MET A 88 20.52 -16.47 9.53
CA MET A 88 19.26 -16.77 8.87
C MET A 88 19.20 -16.11 7.50
N VAL A 89 18.76 -16.89 6.51
CA VAL A 89 18.54 -16.44 5.13
C VAL A 89 17.10 -16.71 4.75
N LEU A 90 16.47 -15.73 4.13
CA LEU A 90 15.10 -15.79 3.60
C LEU A 90 15.11 -15.40 2.12
N PRO A 91 14.09 -15.80 1.32
CA PRO A 91 13.83 -15.13 0.05
C PRO A 91 13.70 -13.62 0.26
N GLY A 92 13.97 -12.83 -0.75
CA GLY A 92 13.65 -11.42 -0.74
C GLY A 92 12.17 -11.18 -0.46
N LEU A 93 11.88 -10.15 0.32
CA LEU A 93 10.53 -9.86 0.77
C LEU A 93 9.69 -9.22 -0.33
N HIS A 94 8.39 -9.50 -0.29
CA HIS A 94 7.36 -8.89 -1.13
C HIS A 94 6.46 -7.99 -0.28
N ASP A 95 6.29 -6.74 -0.71
CA ASP A 95 5.29 -5.80 -0.20
C ASP A 95 4.18 -5.66 -1.24
N ASN A 96 3.01 -6.25 -0.96
CA ASN A 96 1.93 -6.36 -1.93
C ASN A 96 0.88 -5.25 -1.83
N HIS A 97 1.16 -4.19 -1.09
CA HIS A 97 0.38 -2.96 -1.07
C HIS A 97 1.25 -1.81 -0.57
N ILE A 98 1.78 -1.03 -1.49
CA ILE A 98 2.66 0.11 -1.21
C ILE A 98 2.41 1.20 -2.25
N HIS A 99 2.62 2.45 -1.88
CA HIS A 99 2.69 3.60 -2.79
C HIS A 99 4.14 4.05 -2.87
N LEU A 100 4.90 3.43 -3.78
CA LEU A 100 6.36 3.41 -3.79
C LEU A 100 7.00 4.81 -3.75
N LEU A 101 6.49 5.76 -4.55
CA LEU A 101 7.04 7.11 -4.59
C LEU A 101 6.78 7.93 -3.32
N GLY A 102 5.81 7.54 -2.50
CA GLY A 102 5.48 8.18 -1.23
C GLY A 102 6.39 7.80 -0.07
N THR A 103 7.24 6.78 -0.23
CA THR A 103 8.05 6.22 0.85
C THR A 103 9.23 7.10 1.28
N VAL A 104 9.57 8.11 0.50
CA VAL A 104 10.61 9.09 0.84
C VAL A 104 10.03 10.50 0.78
N ALA A 105 10.32 11.30 1.79
CA ALA A 105 9.83 12.68 1.87
C ALA A 105 10.39 13.56 0.73
N LEU A 106 9.52 14.38 0.15
CA LEU A 106 9.89 15.45 -0.76
C LEU A 106 10.34 16.70 0.02
N ASP A 107 11.01 17.64 -0.66
CA ASP A 107 11.32 18.96 -0.09
C ASP A 107 10.07 19.86 -0.11
N MET A 108 9.21 19.69 0.91
CA MET A 108 7.97 20.43 1.08
C MET A 108 7.62 20.56 2.57
N CYS A 109 6.57 21.31 2.88
CA CYS A 109 6.06 21.36 4.25
C CYS A 109 5.53 19.97 4.66
N ASP A 110 6.00 19.43 5.77
CA ASP A 110 5.77 18.05 6.15
C ASP A 110 5.67 17.92 7.67
N LEU A 111 4.67 17.19 8.15
CA LEU A 111 4.45 16.87 9.56
C LEU A 111 5.01 15.51 9.96
N ASP A 112 5.41 14.68 8.98
CA ASP A 112 6.01 13.35 9.18
C ASP A 112 5.17 12.43 10.09
N GLY A 113 3.83 12.53 9.98
CA GLY A 113 2.90 11.75 10.80
C GLY A 113 2.89 12.11 12.29
N GLN A 114 3.52 13.22 12.69
CA GLN A 114 3.65 13.57 14.10
C GLN A 114 2.29 14.01 14.68
N SER A 115 2.00 13.48 15.87
CA SER A 115 0.90 13.95 16.71
C SER A 115 1.22 15.34 17.26
N VAL A 116 0.44 16.37 16.85
CA VAL A 116 0.63 17.76 17.26
C VAL A 116 -0.70 18.36 17.71
N ASN A 117 -0.68 19.22 18.73
CA ASN A 117 -1.87 20.02 19.08
C ASN A 117 -2.06 21.18 18.09
N LEU A 118 -3.22 21.86 18.15
CA LEU A 118 -3.56 22.91 17.19
C LEU A 118 -2.63 24.13 17.23
N ASP A 119 -2.02 24.47 18.38
CA ASP A 119 -1.02 25.55 18.46
C ASP A 119 0.29 25.14 17.76
N GLN A 120 0.74 23.90 17.93
CA GLN A 120 1.93 23.37 17.26
C GLN A 120 1.72 23.27 15.76
N LEU A 121 0.53 22.83 15.34
CA LEU A 121 0.16 22.77 13.92
C LEU A 121 0.18 24.17 13.30
N ALA A 122 -0.48 25.15 13.93
CA ALA A 122 -0.48 26.54 13.45
C ALA A 122 0.94 27.13 13.36
N ALA A 123 1.79 26.84 14.34
CA ALA A 123 3.19 27.25 14.32
C ALA A 123 3.95 26.63 13.13
N LYS A 124 3.76 25.34 12.86
CA LYS A 124 4.39 24.63 11.74
C LYS A 124 3.94 25.17 10.38
N VAL A 125 2.64 25.40 10.20
CA VAL A 125 2.06 26.05 9.00
C VAL A 125 2.69 27.43 8.78
N SER A 126 2.75 28.25 9.85
CA SER A 126 3.36 29.59 9.78
C SER A 126 4.86 29.56 9.45
N GLU A 127 5.60 28.55 9.94
CA GLU A 127 7.02 28.33 9.61
C GLU A 127 7.22 27.98 8.13
N CYS A 128 6.30 27.20 7.57
CA CYS A 128 6.36 26.74 6.19
C CYS A 128 6.06 27.83 5.15
N LEU A 129 5.16 28.76 5.47
CA LEU A 129 4.68 29.78 4.52
C LEU A 129 5.80 30.53 3.80
N PRO A 130 6.83 31.11 4.47
CA PRO A 130 7.86 31.91 3.80
C PRO A 130 8.68 31.11 2.79
N ARG A 131 8.73 29.79 2.94
CA ARG A 131 9.53 28.93 2.08
C ARG A 131 8.72 28.34 0.92
N TYR A 132 7.49 27.92 1.17
CA TYR A 132 6.72 27.11 0.23
C TYR A 132 5.53 27.83 -0.39
N ALA A 133 5.06 28.94 0.23
CA ALA A 133 3.98 29.77 -0.30
C ALA A 133 4.19 31.25 0.09
N PRO A 134 5.29 31.90 -0.39
CA PRO A 134 5.72 33.20 0.10
C PRO A 134 4.80 34.37 -0.30
N ALA A 135 4.00 34.22 -1.37
CA ALA A 135 3.11 35.28 -1.80
C ALA A 135 1.65 35.02 -1.37
N PRO A 136 0.88 36.06 -1.04
CA PRO A 136 -0.55 35.92 -0.77
C PRO A 136 -1.30 35.26 -1.95
N GLY A 137 -2.18 34.31 -1.63
CA GLY A 137 -2.94 33.53 -2.61
C GLY A 137 -2.20 32.30 -3.15
N GLU A 138 -0.90 32.13 -2.87
CA GLU A 138 -0.20 30.89 -3.18
C GLU A 138 -0.65 29.78 -2.21
N TRP A 139 -0.80 28.57 -2.76
CA TRP A 139 -1.17 27.40 -2.00
C TRP A 139 -0.02 26.92 -1.11
N LEU A 140 -0.33 26.62 0.15
CA LEU A 140 0.52 25.83 1.00
C LEU A 140 -0.07 24.42 1.16
N VAL A 141 0.67 23.41 0.72
CA VAL A 141 0.35 22.02 1.02
C VAL A 141 1.28 21.51 2.09
N VAL A 142 0.70 20.90 3.12
CA VAL A 142 1.40 20.29 4.25
C VAL A 142 1.17 18.79 4.20
N ASN A 143 2.22 18.02 4.04
CA ASN A 143 2.15 16.58 3.93
C ASN A 143 2.14 15.87 5.28
N GLN A 144 1.68 14.60 5.25
CA GLN A 144 1.73 13.67 6.37
C GLN A 144 1.12 14.27 7.65
N TRP A 145 -0.03 14.90 7.49
CA TRP A 145 -0.88 15.28 8.61
C TRP A 145 -1.63 14.04 9.14
N SER A 146 -1.62 13.83 10.46
CA SER A 146 -2.47 12.80 11.08
C SER A 146 -3.87 13.36 11.35
N PRO A 147 -4.93 12.91 10.67
CA PRO A 147 -6.28 13.38 10.90
C PRO A 147 -6.89 12.83 12.20
N TYR A 148 -6.39 11.74 12.73
CA TYR A 148 -6.94 11.01 13.87
C TYR A 148 -6.01 10.95 15.08
N ASP A 149 -4.82 11.54 15.02
CA ASP A 149 -3.94 11.64 16.18
C ASP A 149 -3.40 13.06 16.32
N GLY A 150 -3.45 13.57 17.53
CA GLY A 150 -3.17 14.97 17.79
C GLY A 150 -4.40 15.87 17.57
N ASN A 151 -4.21 17.00 16.90
CA ASN A 151 -5.24 18.02 16.62
C ASN A 151 -6.01 18.48 17.87
N THR A 152 -5.43 18.28 19.06
CA THR A 152 -6.07 18.61 20.32
C THR A 152 -6.33 20.12 20.39
N PRO A 153 -7.57 20.55 20.66
CA PRO A 153 -7.91 21.95 20.88
C PRO A 153 -7.06 22.59 21.98
N THR A 154 -6.80 23.89 21.83
CA THR A 154 -6.06 24.67 22.81
C THR A 154 -6.90 25.89 23.22
N ALA A 155 -6.43 26.65 24.22
CA ALA A 155 -7.05 27.90 24.59
C ALA A 155 -6.99 28.95 23.45
N THR A 156 -6.03 28.84 22.54
CA THR A 156 -5.85 29.75 21.40
C THR A 156 -6.66 29.29 20.18
N HIS A 157 -6.67 28.00 19.89
CA HIS A 157 -7.32 27.43 18.72
C HIS A 157 -8.29 26.32 19.13
N ALA A 158 -9.58 26.59 18.99
CA ALA A 158 -10.64 25.64 19.37
C ALA A 158 -10.92 24.59 18.29
N THR A 159 -10.58 24.87 17.01
CA THR A 159 -10.82 23.97 15.88
C THR A 159 -9.62 24.00 14.93
N LEU A 160 -9.47 22.94 14.13
CA LEU A 160 -8.48 22.86 13.06
C LEU A 160 -8.60 24.03 12.09
N LEU A 161 -9.83 24.34 11.66
CA LEU A 161 -10.12 25.46 10.77
C LEU A 161 -9.59 26.79 11.34
N ALA A 162 -9.86 27.06 12.62
CA ALA A 162 -9.39 28.27 13.27
C ALA A 162 -7.85 28.36 13.37
N ALA A 163 -7.19 27.22 13.61
CA ALA A 163 -5.73 27.14 13.65
C ALA A 163 -5.11 27.45 12.28
N LEU A 164 -5.66 26.86 11.21
CA LEU A 164 -5.19 27.07 9.84
C LEU A 164 -5.47 28.50 9.34
N ASP A 165 -6.64 29.06 9.64
CA ASP A 165 -7.00 30.43 9.29
C ASP A 165 -6.07 31.45 9.97
N ALA A 166 -5.74 31.22 11.25
CA ALA A 166 -4.82 32.07 11.99
C ALA A 166 -3.37 31.97 11.45
N ALA A 167 -2.93 30.77 11.11
CA ALA A 167 -1.58 30.51 10.61
C ALA A 167 -1.34 31.05 9.19
N ALA A 168 -2.36 31.00 8.33
CA ALA A 168 -2.26 31.37 6.92
C ALA A 168 -3.48 32.20 6.44
N PRO A 169 -3.66 33.42 6.95
CA PRO A 169 -4.87 34.22 6.69
C PRO A 169 -5.01 34.66 5.23
N ASN A 170 -3.93 34.69 4.45
CA ASN A 170 -3.91 35.16 3.06
C ASN A 170 -3.60 34.08 2.04
N ASN A 171 -3.41 32.84 2.46
CA ASN A 171 -3.00 31.73 1.61
C ASN A 171 -3.97 30.55 1.79
N PRO A 172 -4.44 29.91 0.72
CA PRO A 172 -5.14 28.64 0.85
C PRO A 172 -4.18 27.56 1.38
N VAL A 173 -4.65 26.77 2.34
CA VAL A 173 -3.89 25.68 2.96
C VAL A 173 -4.62 24.37 2.77
N MET A 174 -3.88 23.34 2.42
CA MET A 174 -4.29 21.95 2.45
C MET A 174 -3.33 21.13 3.30
N LEU A 175 -3.86 20.44 4.29
CA LEU A 175 -3.17 19.35 4.98
C LEU A 175 -3.51 18.05 4.26
N ALA A 176 -2.51 17.31 3.82
CA ALA A 176 -2.69 15.99 3.21
C ALA A 176 -2.62 14.91 4.30
N GLY A 177 -3.72 14.20 4.52
CA GLY A 177 -3.82 13.15 5.53
C GLY A 177 -2.90 11.97 5.23
N VAL A 178 -2.27 11.42 6.29
CA VAL A 178 -1.45 10.19 6.21
C VAL A 178 -2.28 8.98 5.76
N ASP A 179 -3.59 9.04 5.97
CA ASP A 179 -4.55 8.01 5.57
C ASP A 179 -4.83 7.97 4.05
N GLY A 180 -4.35 8.98 3.31
CA GLY A 180 -4.64 9.13 1.88
C GLY A 180 -6.08 9.56 1.57
N HIS A 181 -6.98 9.55 2.54
CA HIS A 181 -8.41 9.81 2.41
C HIS A 181 -8.84 11.19 2.90
N ALA A 182 -8.28 11.69 4.01
CA ALA A 182 -8.62 12.97 4.61
C ALA A 182 -7.75 14.13 4.11
N GLY A 183 -8.31 15.33 4.13
CA GLY A 183 -7.59 16.60 4.00
C GLY A 183 -8.13 17.64 4.95
N GLY A 184 -7.25 18.45 5.55
CA GLY A 184 -7.60 19.61 6.35
C GLY A 184 -7.46 20.89 5.54
N TYR A 185 -8.46 21.73 5.52
CA TYR A 185 -8.50 22.93 4.67
C TYR A 185 -8.84 24.16 5.48
N ASN A 186 -8.20 25.30 5.19
CA ASN A 186 -8.59 26.58 5.77
C ASN A 186 -9.73 27.23 4.99
N SER A 187 -10.29 28.33 5.52
CA SER A 187 -11.40 29.06 4.90
C SER A 187 -11.08 29.57 3.49
N GLN A 188 -9.82 29.94 3.22
CA GLN A 188 -9.38 30.36 1.89
C GLN A 188 -9.47 29.20 0.88
N ALA A 189 -9.07 28.00 1.28
CA ALA A 189 -9.14 26.81 0.45
C ALA A 189 -10.58 26.33 0.23
N LEU A 190 -11.41 26.31 1.29
CA LEU A 190 -12.83 25.94 1.18
C LEU A 190 -13.60 26.85 0.22
N ALA A 191 -13.26 28.13 0.15
CA ALA A 191 -13.88 29.08 -0.77
C ALA A 191 -13.56 28.82 -2.25
N LEU A 192 -12.57 27.97 -2.56
CA LEU A 192 -12.13 27.64 -3.92
C LEU A 192 -12.79 26.38 -4.50
N ALA A 193 -13.71 25.72 -3.76
CA ALA A 193 -14.40 24.55 -4.28
C ALA A 193 -15.19 24.88 -5.55
N GLN A 194 -15.08 24.00 -6.55
CA GLN A 194 -15.67 24.13 -7.88
C GLN A 194 -16.83 23.15 -8.07
N ASP A 195 -17.85 23.57 -8.78
CA ASP A 195 -18.93 22.71 -9.25
C ASP A 195 -18.50 21.83 -10.45
N GLU A 196 -19.41 20.99 -10.95
CA GLU A 196 -19.15 20.12 -12.10
C GLU A 196 -18.81 20.88 -13.41
N ASP A 197 -19.20 22.14 -13.49
CA ASP A 197 -18.92 23.01 -14.63
C ASP A 197 -17.59 23.79 -14.46
N GLY A 198 -16.90 23.63 -13.32
CA GLY A 198 -15.64 24.30 -12.99
C GLY A 198 -15.82 25.73 -12.45
N ASN A 199 -17.06 26.12 -12.08
CA ASN A 199 -17.29 27.42 -11.46
C ASN A 199 -16.93 27.38 -9.97
N VAL A 200 -16.17 28.36 -9.50
CA VAL A 200 -15.85 28.48 -8.08
C VAL A 200 -17.10 28.94 -7.30
N VAL A 201 -17.64 28.07 -6.47
CA VAL A 201 -18.85 28.32 -5.66
C VAL A 201 -18.60 28.15 -4.16
N GLY A 202 -17.50 27.50 -3.78
CA GLY A 202 -17.05 27.29 -2.41
C GLY A 202 -17.88 26.28 -1.61
N PHE A 203 -17.24 25.56 -0.70
CA PHE A 203 -17.93 24.78 0.31
C PHE A 203 -18.46 25.68 1.41
N ASN A 204 -19.77 25.72 1.61
CA ASN A 204 -20.45 26.49 2.65
C ASN A 204 -21.81 25.88 2.98
N ALA A 205 -22.48 26.41 4.00
CA ALA A 205 -23.75 25.88 4.48
C ALA A 205 -24.89 25.91 3.42
N THR A 206 -24.78 26.70 2.36
CA THR A 206 -25.78 26.73 1.28
C THR A 206 -25.46 25.70 0.21
N THR A 207 -24.20 25.59 -0.18
CA THR A 207 -23.76 24.66 -1.23
C THR A 207 -23.78 23.20 -0.75
N LEU A 208 -23.64 22.96 0.56
CA LEU A 208 -23.71 21.67 1.24
C LEU A 208 -25.06 21.44 1.94
N ALA A 209 -26.14 22.06 1.48
CA ALA A 209 -27.50 21.80 1.97
C ALA A 209 -28.23 20.85 1.03
N PRO A 210 -29.34 20.22 1.49
CA PRO A 210 -30.26 19.50 0.58
C PRO A 210 -30.71 20.41 -0.56
N GLY A 211 -30.54 19.97 -1.81
CA GLY A 211 -30.74 20.77 -3.02
C GLY A 211 -29.60 21.72 -3.38
N GLY A 212 -28.52 21.77 -2.59
CA GLY A 212 -27.31 22.52 -2.90
C GLY A 212 -26.43 21.79 -3.93
N VAL A 213 -25.53 22.54 -4.57
CA VAL A 213 -24.65 22.02 -5.65
C VAL A 213 -23.76 20.88 -5.19
N PHE A 214 -23.40 20.84 -3.89
CA PHE A 214 -22.61 19.80 -3.26
C PHE A 214 -23.42 18.90 -2.33
N GLU A 215 -24.72 18.70 -2.58
CA GLU A 215 -25.54 17.82 -1.75
C GLU A 215 -24.93 16.41 -1.60
N ALA A 216 -24.35 15.87 -2.68
CA ALA A 216 -23.69 14.57 -2.67
C ALA A 216 -22.45 14.51 -1.77
N PHE A 217 -21.86 15.64 -1.43
CA PHE A 217 -20.66 15.73 -0.60
C PHE A 217 -20.95 16.01 0.88
N ILE A 218 -22.22 16.13 1.28
CA ILE A 218 -22.58 16.35 2.69
C ILE A 218 -21.92 15.34 3.64
N PRO A 219 -21.84 14.01 3.32
CA PRO A 219 -21.20 13.03 4.19
C PRO A 219 -19.67 13.13 4.27
N TYR A 220 -19.05 13.92 3.40
CA TYR A 220 -17.59 13.99 3.25
C TYR A 220 -16.97 15.30 3.74
N VAL A 221 -17.78 16.30 4.08
CA VAL A 221 -17.28 17.63 4.40
C VAL A 221 -17.75 18.09 5.78
N ASP A 222 -16.82 18.29 6.68
CA ASP A 222 -17.06 18.97 7.96
C ASP A 222 -16.64 20.43 7.88
N LEU A 223 -17.62 21.33 7.72
CA LEU A 223 -17.36 22.78 7.67
C LEU A 223 -16.89 23.36 9.02
N ALA A 224 -17.15 22.71 10.15
CA ALA A 224 -16.77 23.23 11.45
C ALA A 224 -15.26 23.07 11.72
N THR A 225 -14.69 21.99 11.24
CA THR A 225 -13.26 21.70 11.38
C THR A 225 -12.45 21.99 10.11
N GLY A 226 -13.11 22.05 8.94
CA GLY A 226 -12.44 22.17 7.64
C GLY A 226 -11.90 20.84 7.10
N VAL A 227 -12.32 19.70 7.67
CA VAL A 227 -11.93 18.36 7.19
C VAL A 227 -12.81 17.97 6.00
N ILE A 228 -12.16 17.50 4.94
CA ILE A 228 -12.81 16.97 3.74
C ILE A 228 -12.24 15.58 3.45
N ARG A 229 -13.09 14.66 3.02
CA ARG A 229 -12.69 13.27 2.76
C ARG A 229 -13.02 12.83 1.32
N ASP A 230 -12.27 11.86 0.84
CA ASP A 230 -12.51 11.10 -0.40
C ASP A 230 -12.91 11.97 -1.61
N ALA A 231 -14.01 11.62 -2.28
CA ALA A 231 -14.45 12.26 -3.51
C ALA A 231 -14.69 13.78 -3.38
N ALA A 232 -15.08 14.28 -2.19
CA ALA A 232 -15.29 15.71 -1.99
C ALA A 232 -13.99 16.53 -2.11
N ARG A 233 -12.84 15.93 -1.93
CA ARG A 233 -11.53 16.59 -2.10
C ARG A 233 -11.30 17.03 -3.54
N SER A 234 -11.85 16.32 -4.53
CA SER A 234 -11.72 16.66 -5.95
C SER A 234 -12.40 17.98 -6.33
N ALA A 235 -13.37 18.43 -5.52
CA ALA A 235 -14.01 19.73 -5.75
C ALA A 235 -13.07 20.91 -5.51
N ILE A 236 -11.94 20.74 -4.80
CA ILE A 236 -10.94 21.79 -4.60
C ILE A 236 -9.74 21.47 -5.49
N ALA A 237 -9.59 22.23 -6.57
CA ALA A 237 -8.43 22.14 -7.44
C ALA A 237 -7.19 22.69 -6.71
N VAL A 238 -6.48 21.83 -6.02
CA VAL A 238 -5.18 22.16 -5.44
C VAL A 238 -4.15 22.13 -6.56
N PRO A 239 -3.40 23.23 -6.78
CA PRO A 239 -2.34 23.24 -7.79
C PRO A 239 -1.33 22.16 -7.52
N ASP A 240 -0.70 21.69 -8.59
CA ASP A 240 0.32 20.65 -8.54
C ASP A 240 1.45 21.03 -7.56
N THR A 241 1.44 20.40 -6.41
CA THR A 241 2.38 20.68 -5.31
C THR A 241 3.22 19.46 -4.95
N GLY A 242 3.23 18.43 -5.83
CA GLY A 242 4.05 17.25 -5.62
C GLY A 242 3.44 16.19 -4.69
N VAL A 243 2.15 16.27 -4.37
CA VAL A 243 1.44 15.21 -3.65
C VAL A 243 0.71 14.32 -4.65
N LEU A 244 1.17 13.08 -4.85
CA LEU A 244 0.55 11.95 -5.57
C LEU A 244 -0.08 12.22 -6.98
N SER A 245 -0.32 13.47 -7.37
CA SER A 245 -0.90 13.90 -8.64
C SER A 245 -0.04 14.92 -9.38
N ALA A 246 1.24 15.05 -9.00
CA ALA A 246 2.15 16.04 -9.53
C ALA A 246 2.34 15.90 -11.05
N GLU A 247 1.80 16.84 -11.79
CA GLU A 247 2.13 17.08 -13.19
C GLU A 247 2.94 18.38 -13.30
N GLY A 248 4.16 18.32 -13.80
CA GLY A 248 4.99 19.51 -14.03
C GLY A 248 6.47 19.31 -13.78
N GLU A 249 7.31 20.08 -14.49
CA GLU A 249 8.78 19.94 -14.44
C GLU A 249 9.38 20.08 -13.04
N GLN A 250 8.77 20.88 -12.15
CA GLN A 250 9.28 21.06 -10.77
C GLN A 250 9.02 19.84 -9.91
N ALA A 251 7.82 19.27 -10.00
CA ALA A 251 7.46 18.06 -9.30
C ALA A 251 8.30 16.87 -9.79
N GLU A 252 8.43 16.72 -11.12
CA GLU A 252 9.28 15.71 -11.70
C GLU A 252 10.71 15.78 -11.15
N ALA A 253 11.29 16.98 -11.11
CA ALA A 253 12.64 17.19 -10.60
C ALA A 253 12.79 16.87 -9.10
N GLN A 254 11.73 17.04 -8.29
CA GLN A 254 11.76 16.66 -6.88
C GLN A 254 11.71 15.13 -6.73
N TYR A 255 10.77 14.46 -7.42
CA TYR A 255 10.70 13.01 -7.38
C TYR A 255 11.98 12.36 -7.90
N ASP A 256 12.57 12.87 -8.98
CA ASP A 256 13.82 12.37 -9.52
C ASP A 256 14.98 12.39 -8.50
N LYS A 257 15.00 13.36 -7.61
CA LYS A 257 16.03 13.45 -6.55
C LYS A 257 15.89 12.36 -5.47
N ILE A 258 14.68 11.86 -5.24
CA ILE A 258 14.45 10.86 -4.19
C ILE A 258 14.54 9.41 -4.69
N LEU A 259 14.59 9.16 -6.00
CA LEU A 259 14.64 7.80 -6.56
C LEU A 259 15.79 6.95 -5.97
N PRO A 260 17.02 7.45 -5.79
CA PRO A 260 18.08 6.68 -5.14
C PRO A 260 17.77 6.31 -3.69
N ALA A 261 17.13 7.23 -2.94
CA ALA A 261 16.75 6.98 -1.55
C ALA A 261 15.61 5.94 -1.43
N ILE A 262 14.66 5.93 -2.37
CA ILE A 262 13.65 4.87 -2.47
C ILE A 262 14.30 3.51 -2.69
N SER A 263 15.25 3.42 -3.64
CA SER A 263 16.01 2.20 -3.91
C SER A 263 16.74 1.69 -2.67
N GLU A 264 17.45 2.57 -1.98
CA GLU A 264 18.19 2.24 -0.76
C GLU A 264 17.25 1.81 0.38
N LEU A 265 16.13 2.51 0.57
CA LEU A 265 15.14 2.16 1.59
C LEU A 265 14.62 0.74 1.35
N MET A 266 14.11 0.43 0.16
CA MET A 266 13.58 -0.90 -0.15
C MET A 266 14.63 -1.99 0.04
N ALA A 267 15.83 -1.77 -0.50
CA ALA A 267 16.95 -2.71 -0.35
C ALA A 267 17.36 -2.89 1.11
N SER A 268 17.39 -1.83 1.93
CA SER A 268 17.72 -1.90 3.36
C SER A 268 16.67 -2.65 4.20
N ARG A 269 15.42 -2.69 3.72
CA ARG A 269 14.32 -3.46 4.32
C ARG A 269 14.20 -4.87 3.78
N GLY A 270 15.04 -5.24 2.80
CA GLY A 270 15.05 -6.56 2.18
C GLY A 270 13.91 -6.80 1.20
N ILE A 271 13.27 -5.74 0.74
CA ILE A 271 12.14 -5.81 -0.20
C ILE A 271 12.69 -5.92 -1.62
N THR A 272 12.38 -7.02 -2.30
CA THR A 272 12.79 -7.32 -3.68
C THR A 272 11.60 -7.50 -4.63
N GLY A 273 10.39 -7.40 -4.13
CA GLY A 273 9.16 -7.40 -4.90
C GLY A 273 8.15 -6.45 -4.29
N VAL A 274 7.43 -5.68 -5.11
CA VAL A 274 6.38 -4.78 -4.67
C VAL A 274 5.17 -4.84 -5.60
N GLN A 275 3.98 -4.62 -5.04
CA GLN A 275 2.82 -4.18 -5.78
C GLN A 275 2.54 -2.73 -5.41
N ASP A 276 2.82 -1.81 -6.36
CA ASP A 276 2.35 -0.43 -6.23
C ASP A 276 0.84 -0.42 -6.39
N ALA A 277 0.16 0.01 -5.33
CA ALA A 277 -1.27 -0.19 -5.19
C ALA A 277 -2.12 0.76 -6.05
N CYS A 278 -1.52 1.85 -6.58
CA CYS A 278 -2.23 2.81 -7.44
C CYS A 278 -1.23 3.56 -8.33
N ALA A 279 -0.80 2.92 -9.42
CA ALA A 279 0.17 3.49 -10.34
C ALA A 279 -0.52 4.19 -11.53
N ASN A 280 -0.43 5.51 -11.58
CA ASN A 280 -0.76 6.31 -12.77
C ASN A 280 0.42 6.39 -13.76
N ASP A 281 0.26 7.14 -14.86
CA ASP A 281 1.32 7.25 -15.88
C ASP A 281 2.59 7.90 -15.30
N PHE A 282 2.46 8.93 -14.47
CA PHE A 282 3.57 9.61 -13.81
C PHE A 282 4.41 8.65 -12.94
N ILE A 283 3.75 7.84 -12.11
CA ILE A 283 4.41 6.85 -11.23
C ILE A 283 5.15 5.82 -12.07
N ARG A 284 4.52 5.30 -13.13
CA ARG A 284 5.15 4.32 -14.05
C ARG A 284 6.38 4.88 -14.76
N GLU A 285 6.35 6.15 -15.18
CA GLU A 285 7.51 6.82 -15.78
C GLU A 285 8.69 6.91 -14.81
N ARG A 286 8.43 7.18 -13.53
CA ARG A 286 9.49 7.19 -12.48
C ARG A 286 10.05 5.80 -12.22
N MET A 287 9.22 4.76 -12.25
CA MET A 287 9.69 3.37 -12.17
C MET A 287 10.59 2.99 -13.36
N LEU A 288 10.22 3.39 -14.58
CA LEU A 288 11.08 3.21 -15.77
C LEU A 288 12.39 3.98 -15.61
N LYS A 289 12.34 5.20 -15.11
CA LYS A 289 13.54 5.98 -14.84
C LYS A 289 14.46 5.34 -13.81
N MET A 290 13.89 4.76 -12.73
CA MET A 290 14.67 3.95 -11.78
C MET A 290 15.34 2.75 -12.48
N GLN A 291 14.63 2.07 -13.35
CA GLN A 291 15.18 0.95 -14.12
C GLN A 291 16.32 1.39 -15.05
N ASP A 292 16.14 2.48 -15.80
CA ASP A 292 17.15 3.01 -16.73
C ASP A 292 18.43 3.51 -16.01
N GLN A 293 18.29 3.93 -14.76
CA GLN A 293 19.40 4.39 -13.91
C GLN A 293 20.02 3.29 -13.05
N ASP A 294 19.61 2.02 -13.23
CA ASP A 294 20.04 0.88 -12.42
C ASP A 294 19.76 1.08 -10.91
N LEU A 295 18.62 1.70 -10.61
CA LEU A 295 18.13 1.94 -9.25
C LEU A 295 16.97 0.99 -8.87
N LEU A 296 16.38 0.28 -9.83
CA LEU A 296 15.23 -0.58 -9.58
C LEU A 296 15.69 -1.98 -9.15
N HIS A 297 16.06 -2.12 -7.88
CA HIS A 297 16.52 -3.37 -7.27
C HIS A 297 15.36 -4.22 -6.72
N MET A 298 14.21 -4.16 -7.36
CA MET A 298 13.00 -4.93 -7.02
C MET A 298 12.16 -5.17 -8.27
N ARG A 299 11.27 -6.17 -8.20
CA ARG A 299 10.23 -6.38 -9.21
C ARG A 299 9.00 -5.59 -8.82
N VAL A 300 8.40 -4.92 -9.79
CA VAL A 300 7.22 -4.07 -9.57
C VAL A 300 6.02 -4.63 -10.33
N THR A 301 4.91 -4.82 -9.64
CA THR A 301 3.58 -4.92 -10.24
C THR A 301 2.89 -3.58 -10.05
N ALA A 302 2.78 -2.80 -11.11
CA ALA A 302 2.13 -1.50 -11.10
C ALA A 302 0.63 -1.68 -11.34
N ALA A 303 -0.18 -1.65 -10.28
CA ALA A 303 -1.63 -1.75 -10.42
C ALA A 303 -2.17 -0.46 -11.04
N THR A 304 -2.81 -0.58 -12.21
CA THR A 304 -3.40 0.58 -12.88
C THR A 304 -4.54 1.12 -12.05
N CYS A 305 -4.51 2.40 -11.76
CA CYS A 305 -5.49 3.10 -10.95
C CYS A 305 -6.20 4.14 -11.82
N PHE A 306 -7.53 4.20 -11.69
CA PHE A 306 -8.36 5.20 -12.34
C PHE A 306 -8.80 6.24 -11.33
N ASN A 307 -9.07 7.46 -11.79
CA ASN A 307 -9.42 8.57 -10.91
C ASN A 307 -10.75 8.32 -10.19
N GLN A 308 -10.85 8.85 -8.98
CA GLN A 308 -12.04 8.74 -8.14
C GLN A 308 -13.29 9.40 -8.73
N ASP A 309 -13.14 10.27 -9.75
CA ASP A 309 -14.26 10.89 -10.48
C ASP A 309 -15.23 9.88 -11.11
N ASP A 310 -14.78 8.63 -11.29
CA ASP A 310 -15.61 7.52 -11.79
C ASP A 310 -16.64 7.03 -10.78
N TYR A 311 -16.54 7.42 -9.50
CA TYR A 311 -17.51 7.09 -8.46
C TYR A 311 -18.86 7.81 -8.62
N SER A 312 -18.92 8.85 -9.44
CA SER A 312 -20.11 9.66 -9.70
C SER A 312 -21.23 8.94 -10.45
N GLY A 313 -21.08 7.62 -10.71
CA GLY A 313 -22.05 6.81 -11.45
C GLY A 313 -21.91 6.88 -12.97
N LYS A 314 -20.79 7.41 -13.45
CA LYS A 314 -20.40 7.47 -14.88
C LYS A 314 -19.25 6.52 -15.20
N LEU A 315 -19.17 5.35 -14.54
CA LEU A 315 -18.10 4.36 -14.73
C LEU A 315 -17.98 3.96 -16.20
N ASP A 316 -16.89 4.33 -16.87
CA ASP A 316 -16.55 3.96 -18.24
C ASP A 316 -15.74 2.65 -18.26
N ILE A 317 -16.43 1.53 -18.13
CA ILE A 317 -15.82 0.20 -18.11
C ILE A 317 -14.98 -0.07 -19.37
N ASP A 318 -15.49 0.30 -20.54
CA ASP A 318 -14.81 0.04 -21.82
C ASP A 318 -13.53 0.91 -21.94
N GLY A 319 -13.61 2.18 -21.55
CA GLY A 319 -12.46 3.09 -21.54
C GLY A 319 -11.38 2.64 -20.53
N HIS A 320 -11.77 2.25 -19.31
CA HIS A 320 -10.85 1.71 -18.31
C HIS A 320 -10.17 0.42 -18.80
N LEU A 321 -10.93 -0.49 -19.37
CA LEU A 321 -10.41 -1.74 -19.91
C LEU A 321 -9.44 -1.49 -21.08
N ALA A 322 -9.77 -0.55 -21.98
CA ALA A 322 -8.90 -0.17 -23.08
C ALA A 322 -7.58 0.44 -22.57
N LYS A 323 -7.64 1.36 -21.58
CA LYS A 323 -6.44 1.95 -20.97
C LYS A 323 -5.61 0.90 -20.22
N ALA A 324 -6.24 0.04 -19.43
CA ALA A 324 -5.54 -1.03 -18.70
C ALA A 324 -4.81 -1.98 -19.66
N ASN A 325 -5.46 -2.39 -20.76
CA ASN A 325 -4.83 -3.20 -21.80
C ASN A 325 -3.65 -2.47 -22.46
N GLN A 326 -3.82 -1.19 -22.81
CA GLN A 326 -2.74 -0.38 -23.40
C GLN A 326 -1.52 -0.32 -22.46
N VAL A 327 -1.76 -0.09 -21.17
CA VAL A 327 -0.67 -0.03 -20.18
C VAL A 327 -0.01 -1.40 -20.03
N ARG A 328 -0.78 -2.48 -19.89
CA ARG A 328 -0.24 -3.84 -19.80
C ARG A 328 0.64 -4.19 -21.01
N ASP A 329 0.18 -3.86 -22.21
CA ASP A 329 0.90 -4.14 -23.46
C ASP A 329 2.19 -3.32 -23.57
N ALA A 330 2.20 -2.08 -23.05
CA ALA A 330 3.40 -1.24 -23.01
C ALA A 330 4.52 -1.82 -22.12
N PHE A 331 4.16 -2.57 -21.09
CA PHE A 331 5.11 -3.25 -20.20
C PHE A 331 5.34 -4.72 -20.56
N ALA A 332 4.75 -5.21 -21.66
CA ALA A 332 4.93 -6.60 -22.07
C ALA A 332 6.41 -6.90 -22.36
N GLY A 333 6.96 -7.90 -21.67
CA GLY A 333 8.36 -8.30 -21.81
C GLY A 333 9.36 -7.46 -21.01
N ASN A 334 8.94 -6.44 -20.26
CA ASN A 334 9.82 -5.76 -19.31
C ASN A 334 10.22 -6.74 -18.19
N PRO A 335 11.54 -6.87 -17.86
CA PRO A 335 12.01 -7.88 -16.92
C PRO A 335 11.67 -7.57 -15.45
N LEU A 336 11.42 -6.30 -15.10
CA LEU A 336 11.26 -5.85 -13.73
C LEU A 336 9.88 -5.24 -13.44
N ILE A 337 9.23 -4.64 -14.44
CA ILE A 337 7.96 -3.94 -14.25
C ILE A 337 6.88 -4.63 -15.08
N LYS A 338 5.73 -4.90 -14.47
CA LYS A 338 4.53 -5.35 -15.15
C LYS A 338 3.31 -4.56 -14.67
N ALA A 339 2.27 -4.48 -15.50
CA ALA A 339 1.06 -3.74 -15.22
C ALA A 339 -0.18 -4.59 -15.58
N ASP A 340 -0.29 -5.75 -14.96
CA ASP A 340 -1.35 -6.73 -15.20
C ASP A 340 -2.34 -6.82 -14.03
N ALA A 341 -2.40 -5.77 -13.23
CA ALA A 341 -3.34 -5.58 -12.13
C ALA A 341 -4.08 -4.24 -12.24
N VAL A 342 -5.31 -4.18 -11.72
CA VAL A 342 -6.12 -2.96 -11.62
C VAL A 342 -6.52 -2.74 -10.16
N LYS A 343 -6.32 -1.51 -9.65
CA LYS A 343 -6.78 -1.08 -8.32
C LYS A 343 -8.20 -0.56 -8.39
N ILE A 344 -9.02 -0.97 -7.43
CA ILE A 344 -10.38 -0.48 -7.22
C ILE A 344 -10.50 -0.03 -5.76
N PHE A 345 -11.03 1.18 -5.53
CA PHE A 345 -11.39 1.67 -4.19
C PHE A 345 -12.88 1.44 -3.96
N LEU A 346 -13.23 0.48 -3.10
CA LEU A 346 -14.63 0.16 -2.84
C LEU A 346 -15.29 1.11 -1.86
N ASP A 347 -14.56 1.60 -0.87
CA ASP A 347 -15.05 2.47 0.19
C ASP A 347 -13.97 3.40 0.73
N GLY A 348 -14.29 4.14 1.79
CA GLY A 348 -13.38 5.00 2.52
C GLY A 348 -12.85 4.33 3.78
N VAL A 349 -12.90 5.03 4.93
CA VAL A 349 -12.26 4.67 6.20
C VAL A 349 -13.24 4.58 7.36
N LEU A 350 -12.84 3.91 8.46
CA LEU A 350 -13.70 3.73 9.64
C LEU A 350 -13.48 4.78 10.73
N GLU A 351 -12.54 5.67 10.57
CA GLU A 351 -12.28 6.72 11.53
C GLU A 351 -13.36 7.81 11.46
N GLY A 352 -14.02 8.04 12.59
CA GLY A 352 -14.90 9.16 12.84
C GLY A 352 -14.30 10.12 13.87
N ASP A 353 -15.04 11.19 14.23
CA ASP A 353 -14.71 12.05 15.37
C ASP A 353 -15.88 12.05 16.37
N PRO A 354 -15.76 11.28 17.48
CA PRO A 354 -16.82 11.19 18.48
C PRO A 354 -16.85 12.39 19.45
N PHE A 355 -15.88 13.29 19.35
CA PHE A 355 -15.76 14.47 20.23
C PHE A 355 -16.49 15.70 19.69
N THR A 356 -16.89 15.69 18.41
CA THR A 356 -17.69 16.76 17.80
C THR A 356 -19.18 16.61 18.14
N SER A 357 -19.98 17.65 17.90
CA SER A 357 -21.43 17.62 18.12
C SER A 357 -22.17 18.26 16.93
N PRO A 358 -22.89 17.49 16.09
CA PRO A 358 -22.97 16.02 16.12
C PRO A 358 -21.62 15.36 15.85
N PRO A 359 -21.42 14.09 16.22
CA PRO A 359 -20.21 13.34 15.88
C PRO A 359 -20.01 13.27 14.37
N PHE A 360 -18.76 13.41 13.91
CA PHE A 360 -18.43 13.23 12.50
C PHE A 360 -18.27 11.73 12.19
N LEU A 361 -19.15 11.21 11.33
CA LEU A 361 -19.27 9.79 11.08
C LEU A 361 -18.14 9.26 10.20
N PRO A 362 -17.74 7.98 10.36
CA PRO A 362 -16.97 7.24 9.37
C PRO A 362 -17.71 7.15 8.03
N ASN A 363 -16.99 6.78 6.95
CA ASN A 363 -17.60 6.66 5.63
C ASN A 363 -17.35 5.31 4.94
N ALA A 364 -16.62 4.38 5.54
CA ALA A 364 -16.52 3.01 5.01
C ALA A 364 -17.89 2.34 4.93
N GLY A 365 -18.09 1.47 3.96
CA GLY A 365 -19.38 0.83 3.72
C GLY A 365 -19.69 -0.28 4.73
N MET A 366 -20.65 -0.06 5.63
CA MET A 366 -21.07 -1.02 6.65
C MET A 366 -22.45 -1.62 6.33
N LEU A 367 -22.71 -2.86 6.78
CA LEU A 367 -24.01 -3.53 6.61
C LEU A 367 -25.08 -2.88 7.50
N GLU A 368 -24.71 -2.56 8.73
CA GLU A 368 -25.58 -1.88 9.69
C GLU A 368 -25.25 -0.38 9.73
N ASN A 369 -26.18 0.43 10.20
CA ASN A 369 -25.96 1.85 10.39
C ASN A 369 -24.90 2.08 11.48
N TYR A 370 -24.09 3.11 11.28
CA TYR A 370 -23.20 3.59 12.33
C TYR A 370 -23.99 4.06 13.54
N HIS A 371 -23.38 3.97 14.69
CA HIS A 371 -23.83 4.64 15.91
C HIS A 371 -23.30 6.08 15.96
N SER A 372 -23.96 6.90 16.75
CA SER A 372 -23.58 8.30 16.98
C SER A 372 -23.07 8.45 18.43
N PRO A 373 -21.80 8.12 18.71
CA PRO A 373 -21.26 8.22 20.08
C PRO A 373 -20.96 9.67 20.45
N HIS A 374 -21.09 10.00 21.73
CA HIS A 374 -20.67 11.27 22.28
C HIS A 374 -19.66 11.06 23.39
N LEU A 375 -18.41 11.43 23.12
CA LEU A 375 -17.30 11.37 24.08
C LEU A 375 -16.90 12.78 24.51
N ALA A 376 -16.33 12.88 25.71
CA ALA A 376 -15.70 14.12 26.18
C ALA A 376 -14.28 13.83 26.63
N LEU A 377 -13.35 14.64 26.16
CA LEU A 377 -11.96 14.65 26.60
C LEU A 377 -11.80 15.76 27.65
N ASP A 378 -11.32 15.41 28.84
CA ASP A 378 -10.83 16.38 29.81
C ASP A 378 -9.42 16.83 29.39
N PRO A 379 -9.24 18.10 28.97
CA PRO A 379 -7.96 18.58 28.46
C PRO A 379 -6.85 18.67 29.52
N ASP A 380 -7.22 18.72 30.81
CA ASP A 380 -6.25 18.84 31.92
C ASP A 380 -5.74 17.49 32.37
N SER A 381 -6.61 16.48 32.43
CA SER A 381 -6.27 15.12 32.87
C SER A 381 -5.98 14.16 31.70
N GLY A 382 -6.49 14.46 30.49
CA GLY A 382 -6.47 13.52 29.35
C GLY A 382 -7.47 12.37 29.51
N GLU A 383 -8.39 12.46 30.48
CA GLU A 383 -9.42 11.43 30.70
C GLU A 383 -10.54 11.57 29.68
N VAL A 384 -10.93 10.46 29.05
CA VAL A 384 -12.06 10.39 28.12
C VAL A 384 -13.24 9.75 28.82
N SER A 385 -14.41 10.37 28.71
CA SER A 385 -15.67 9.89 29.26
C SER A 385 -16.76 9.77 28.19
N ILE A 386 -17.67 8.82 28.36
CA ILE A 386 -18.86 8.67 27.51
C ILE A 386 -19.95 9.59 28.06
N THR A 387 -20.38 10.57 27.29
CA THR A 387 -21.30 11.62 27.73
C THR A 387 -22.76 11.36 27.38
N ALA A 388 -23.03 10.48 26.39
CA ALA A 388 -24.37 10.07 25.99
C ALA A 388 -24.36 8.63 25.51
N ASP A 389 -25.56 8.00 25.49
CA ASP A 389 -25.75 6.72 24.82
C ASP A 389 -25.50 6.91 23.30
N SER A 390 -24.93 5.88 22.66
CA SER A 390 -24.77 5.85 21.22
C SER A 390 -26.11 5.50 20.55
N GLU A 391 -26.61 6.37 19.68
CA GLU A 391 -27.86 6.20 18.93
C GLU A 391 -27.56 5.86 17.45
N ASP A 392 -28.59 5.37 16.73
CA ASP A 392 -28.49 5.12 15.29
C ASP A 392 -28.27 6.44 14.54
N ALA A 393 -27.17 6.52 13.80
CA ALA A 393 -26.77 7.72 13.05
C ALA A 393 -27.52 7.86 11.71
N GLY A 394 -28.32 6.87 11.31
CA GLY A 394 -29.06 6.89 10.03
C GLY A 394 -28.18 6.79 8.78
N SER A 395 -26.92 6.39 8.93
CA SER A 395 -25.95 6.20 7.84
C SER A 395 -25.14 4.94 8.08
N ASN A 396 -24.90 4.20 7.02
CA ASN A 396 -24.01 3.03 7.00
C ASN A 396 -22.81 3.20 6.05
N GLY A 397 -22.39 4.43 5.86
CA GLY A 397 -21.26 4.75 4.99
C GLY A 397 -21.58 4.57 3.50
N ILE A 398 -20.52 4.46 2.71
CA ILE A 398 -20.59 4.53 1.26
C ILE A 398 -19.84 3.34 0.65
N VAL A 399 -20.44 2.77 -0.37
CA VAL A 399 -19.75 1.93 -1.36
C VAL A 399 -19.64 2.75 -2.63
N ASN A 400 -18.42 2.98 -3.11
CA ASN A 400 -18.13 3.91 -4.22
C ASN A 400 -18.75 3.50 -5.57
N TYR A 401 -19.20 2.26 -5.69
CA TYR A 401 -19.80 1.72 -6.91
C TYR A 401 -21.22 1.22 -6.66
N LYS A 402 -22.07 1.39 -7.65
CA LYS A 402 -23.32 0.63 -7.67
C LYS A 402 -22.99 -0.85 -7.87
N GLU A 403 -23.61 -1.73 -7.12
CA GLU A 403 -23.32 -3.18 -7.14
C GLU A 403 -23.34 -3.79 -8.55
N ALA A 404 -24.35 -3.42 -9.37
CA ALA A 404 -24.46 -3.90 -10.75
C ALA A 404 -23.32 -3.39 -11.65
N ASP A 405 -22.81 -2.18 -11.43
CA ASP A 405 -21.70 -1.61 -12.17
C ASP A 405 -20.39 -2.26 -11.76
N LEU A 406 -20.16 -2.45 -10.46
CA LEU A 406 -19.00 -3.17 -9.94
C LEU A 406 -18.97 -4.61 -10.47
N THR A 407 -20.10 -5.31 -10.43
CA THR A 407 -20.20 -6.69 -10.95
C THR A 407 -19.79 -6.76 -12.42
N ARG A 408 -20.26 -5.82 -13.25
CA ARG A 408 -19.88 -5.76 -14.67
C ARG A 408 -18.40 -5.43 -14.84
N TYR A 409 -17.88 -4.51 -14.04
CA TYR A 409 -16.49 -4.08 -14.11
C TYR A 409 -15.53 -5.20 -13.70
N VAL A 410 -15.76 -5.83 -12.56
CA VAL A 410 -14.98 -6.98 -12.07
C VAL A 410 -15.03 -8.14 -13.08
N THR A 411 -16.22 -8.45 -13.63
CA THR A 411 -16.36 -9.50 -14.66
C THR A 411 -15.55 -9.18 -15.91
N ALA A 412 -15.54 -7.93 -16.36
CA ALA A 412 -14.79 -7.51 -17.54
C ALA A 412 -13.27 -7.57 -17.30
N LEU A 413 -12.79 -7.13 -16.15
CA LEU A 413 -11.37 -7.17 -15.79
C LEU A 413 -10.85 -8.60 -15.62
N ASP A 414 -11.60 -9.48 -14.93
CA ASP A 414 -11.26 -10.89 -14.77
C ASP A 414 -11.23 -11.59 -16.15
N GLY A 415 -12.27 -11.37 -16.98
CA GLY A 415 -12.33 -11.90 -18.34
C GLY A 415 -11.21 -11.41 -19.27
N ALA A 416 -10.64 -10.24 -19.01
CA ALA A 416 -9.49 -9.70 -19.72
C ALA A 416 -8.13 -10.15 -19.14
N GLY A 417 -8.12 -10.91 -18.06
CA GLY A 417 -6.92 -11.50 -17.48
C GLY A 417 -6.18 -10.61 -16.47
N PHE A 418 -6.84 -9.57 -15.91
CA PHE A 418 -6.26 -8.72 -14.89
C PHE A 418 -6.42 -9.30 -13.48
N GLY A 419 -5.35 -9.21 -12.68
CA GLY A 419 -5.46 -9.28 -11.23
C GLY A 419 -6.24 -8.06 -10.74
N ILE A 420 -7.19 -8.26 -9.82
CA ILE A 420 -7.97 -7.17 -9.27
C ILE A 420 -7.54 -6.96 -7.83
N HIS A 421 -7.13 -5.73 -7.49
CA HIS A 421 -6.68 -5.35 -6.16
C HIS A 421 -7.64 -4.32 -5.58
N MET A 422 -8.48 -4.74 -4.61
CA MET A 422 -9.55 -3.91 -4.09
C MET A 422 -9.24 -3.41 -2.68
N HIS A 423 -9.33 -2.10 -2.47
CA HIS A 423 -9.46 -1.50 -1.15
C HIS A 423 -10.83 -1.87 -0.58
N SER A 424 -10.88 -2.46 0.59
CA SER A 424 -12.09 -2.89 1.27
C SER A 424 -11.91 -2.81 2.77
N ILE A 425 -12.53 -1.83 3.40
CA ILE A 425 -12.44 -1.54 4.83
C ILE A 425 -13.67 -2.07 5.58
N GLY A 426 -14.87 -1.70 5.15
CA GLY A 426 -16.11 -2.08 5.79
C GLY A 426 -16.65 -3.42 5.32
N ASP A 427 -17.51 -4.01 6.14
CA ASP A 427 -18.07 -5.35 5.91
C ASP A 427 -19.05 -5.38 4.71
N ARG A 428 -19.81 -4.29 4.44
CA ARG A 428 -20.64 -4.18 3.24
C ARG A 428 -19.80 -4.13 1.99
N SER A 429 -18.71 -3.38 2.01
CA SER A 429 -17.78 -3.27 0.88
C SER A 429 -17.15 -4.63 0.57
N THR A 430 -16.74 -5.38 1.61
CA THR A 430 -16.26 -6.75 1.45
C THR A 430 -17.34 -7.65 0.83
N ARG A 431 -18.59 -7.58 1.30
CA ARG A 431 -19.71 -8.38 0.75
C ARG A 431 -19.94 -8.09 -0.72
N VAL A 432 -20.00 -6.83 -1.09
CA VAL A 432 -20.22 -6.40 -2.49
C VAL A 432 -19.04 -6.84 -3.39
N ALA A 433 -17.80 -6.82 -2.87
CA ALA A 433 -16.64 -7.36 -3.58
C ALA A 433 -16.79 -8.86 -3.85
N LEU A 434 -17.17 -9.63 -2.82
CA LEU A 434 -17.38 -11.08 -2.92
C LEU A 434 -18.48 -11.42 -3.92
N ASP A 435 -19.62 -10.72 -3.87
CA ASP A 435 -20.73 -10.90 -4.81
C ASP A 435 -20.30 -10.64 -6.26
N ALA A 436 -19.49 -9.60 -6.48
CA ALA A 436 -18.95 -9.28 -7.80
C ALA A 436 -17.95 -10.33 -8.31
N LEU A 437 -17.09 -10.86 -7.44
CA LEU A 437 -16.12 -11.92 -7.78
C LEU A 437 -16.80 -13.26 -8.03
N GLU A 438 -17.82 -13.61 -7.26
CA GLU A 438 -18.65 -14.81 -7.50
C GLU A 438 -19.37 -14.72 -8.86
N ALA A 439 -19.94 -13.55 -9.18
CA ALA A 439 -20.55 -13.32 -10.48
C ALA A 439 -19.56 -13.39 -11.64
N ALA A 440 -18.34 -12.85 -11.47
CA ALA A 440 -17.27 -12.97 -12.44
C ALA A 440 -16.88 -14.44 -12.68
N ARG A 441 -16.69 -15.21 -11.60
CA ARG A 441 -16.41 -16.66 -11.68
C ARG A 441 -17.54 -17.43 -12.36
N ALA A 442 -18.80 -17.09 -12.06
CA ALA A 442 -19.96 -17.71 -12.71
C ALA A 442 -20.03 -17.41 -14.22
N SER A 443 -19.60 -16.20 -14.62
CA SER A 443 -19.61 -15.75 -16.03
C SER A 443 -18.43 -16.29 -16.84
N ASN A 444 -17.21 -16.18 -16.28
CA ASN A 444 -15.96 -16.44 -16.99
C ASN A 444 -15.38 -17.84 -16.71
N GLY A 445 -15.90 -18.55 -15.69
CA GLY A 445 -15.28 -19.75 -15.14
C GLY A 445 -14.16 -19.43 -14.16
N GLU A 446 -13.44 -20.45 -13.69
CA GLU A 446 -12.26 -20.27 -12.85
C GLU A 446 -11.08 -19.82 -13.70
N SER A 447 -10.75 -18.53 -13.66
CA SER A 447 -9.65 -17.94 -14.42
C SER A 447 -8.28 -18.35 -13.88
N GLY A 448 -8.18 -18.74 -12.60
CA GLY A 448 -6.93 -18.99 -11.90
C GLY A 448 -6.11 -17.70 -11.63
N ILE A 449 -6.70 -16.55 -11.89
CA ILE A 449 -6.07 -15.25 -11.63
C ILE A 449 -6.20 -14.94 -10.14
N PRO A 450 -5.11 -14.61 -9.44
CA PRO A 450 -5.20 -14.16 -8.06
C PRO A 450 -5.87 -12.77 -7.99
N HIS A 451 -6.97 -12.68 -7.26
CA HIS A 451 -7.58 -11.43 -6.88
C HIS A 451 -7.28 -11.14 -5.40
N THR A 452 -7.12 -9.88 -5.08
CA THR A 452 -6.68 -9.44 -3.75
C THR A 452 -7.67 -8.45 -3.16
N LEU A 453 -8.02 -8.66 -1.89
CA LEU A 453 -8.66 -7.64 -1.06
C LEU A 453 -7.63 -7.08 -0.09
N ALA A 454 -7.57 -5.76 0.03
CA ALA A 454 -6.64 -5.06 0.90
C ALA A 454 -7.36 -4.46 2.10
N HIS A 455 -6.65 -4.38 3.23
CA HIS A 455 -7.04 -3.85 4.53
C HIS A 455 -7.98 -4.76 5.31
N LEU A 456 -9.20 -5.02 4.83
CA LEU A 456 -10.17 -5.94 5.46
C LEU A 456 -10.33 -5.66 6.96
N GLN A 457 -10.52 -4.37 7.30
CA GLN A 457 -10.55 -3.95 8.69
C GLN A 457 -11.77 -4.54 9.41
N VAL A 458 -12.95 -4.52 8.79
CA VAL A 458 -14.14 -5.21 9.28
C VAL A 458 -14.67 -6.15 8.22
N VAL A 459 -14.81 -7.43 8.57
CA VAL A 459 -15.39 -8.47 7.70
C VAL A 459 -16.45 -9.24 8.47
N HIS A 460 -17.67 -9.21 7.97
CA HIS A 460 -18.77 -9.95 8.59
C HIS A 460 -18.43 -11.45 8.73
N PRO A 461 -18.70 -12.10 9.86
CA PRO A 461 -18.34 -13.50 10.07
C PRO A 461 -18.82 -14.47 8.99
N ASP A 462 -20.02 -14.25 8.43
CA ASP A 462 -20.55 -15.08 7.34
C ASP A 462 -19.74 -14.96 6.04
N ASP A 463 -19.07 -13.81 5.80
CA ASP A 463 -18.29 -13.57 4.60
C ASP A 463 -16.85 -14.08 4.70
N GLN A 464 -16.33 -14.29 5.92
CA GLN A 464 -14.96 -14.80 6.11
C GLN A 464 -14.75 -16.15 5.42
N LYS A 465 -15.77 -17.02 5.41
CA LYS A 465 -15.71 -18.31 4.72
C LYS A 465 -15.64 -18.14 3.20
N ARG A 466 -16.37 -17.18 2.64
CA ARG A 466 -16.40 -16.90 1.20
C ARG A 466 -15.04 -16.44 0.68
N LEU A 467 -14.25 -15.72 1.49
CA LEU A 467 -12.87 -15.34 1.16
C LEU A 467 -12.02 -16.56 0.79
N GLY A 468 -12.15 -17.64 1.57
CA GLY A 468 -11.46 -18.90 1.32
C GLY A 468 -12.05 -19.69 0.14
N GLU A 469 -13.37 -19.78 0.02
CA GLU A 469 -14.06 -20.47 -1.07
C GLU A 469 -13.75 -19.86 -2.46
N LEU A 470 -13.49 -18.56 -2.48
CA LEU A 470 -13.04 -17.84 -3.68
C LEU A 470 -11.52 -17.92 -3.88
N GLY A 471 -10.75 -18.44 -2.92
CA GLY A 471 -9.30 -18.55 -3.01
C GLY A 471 -8.60 -17.20 -3.07
N LEU A 472 -9.15 -16.19 -2.36
CA LEU A 472 -8.66 -14.82 -2.42
C LEU A 472 -7.34 -14.65 -1.67
N TYR A 473 -6.56 -13.70 -2.14
CA TYR A 473 -5.36 -13.20 -1.46
C TYR A 473 -5.74 -11.99 -0.62
N LEU A 474 -5.39 -12.02 0.68
CA LEU A 474 -5.77 -11.00 1.64
C LEU A 474 -4.54 -10.22 2.07
N THR A 475 -4.46 -8.96 1.65
CA THR A 475 -3.33 -8.10 1.99
C THR A 475 -3.65 -7.27 3.23
N PHE A 476 -3.05 -7.65 4.36
CA PHE A 476 -3.15 -6.90 5.60
C PHE A 476 -1.91 -6.05 5.84
N THR A 477 -2.10 -4.87 6.41
CA THR A 477 -1.07 -4.13 7.12
C THR A 477 -1.08 -4.59 8.57
N TYR A 478 -0.26 -5.58 8.89
CA TYR A 478 -0.37 -6.29 10.18
C TYR A 478 -0.12 -5.40 11.40
N ALA A 479 0.66 -4.32 11.28
CA ALA A 479 0.85 -3.33 12.33
C ALA A 479 -0.49 -2.73 12.80
N TRP A 480 -1.42 -2.48 11.89
CA TRP A 480 -2.75 -1.93 12.17
C TRP A 480 -3.65 -2.89 12.94
N THR A 481 -3.35 -4.19 12.87
CA THR A 481 -4.14 -5.20 13.59
C THR A 481 -3.88 -5.23 15.10
N THR A 482 -2.93 -4.44 15.59
CA THR A 482 -2.62 -4.31 17.01
C THR A 482 -3.57 -3.30 17.67
N PRO A 483 -4.25 -3.65 18.79
CA PRO A 483 -5.10 -2.71 19.51
C PRO A 483 -4.34 -1.45 19.92
N GLN A 484 -4.91 -0.29 19.61
CA GLN A 484 -4.39 1.02 20.02
C GLN A 484 -5.58 1.87 20.51
N LEU A 485 -5.67 2.11 21.82
CA LEU A 485 -6.84 2.74 22.43
C LEU A 485 -7.19 4.09 21.77
N ALA A 486 -6.18 4.92 21.46
CA ALA A 486 -6.40 6.22 20.85
C ALA A 486 -7.06 6.09 19.46
N TYR A 487 -6.60 5.16 18.64
CA TYR A 487 -7.19 4.86 17.34
C TYR A 487 -8.55 4.16 17.47
N ASP A 488 -8.62 3.13 18.33
CA ASP A 488 -9.83 2.33 18.48
C ASP A 488 -11.02 3.14 19.03
N MET A 489 -10.77 4.28 19.73
CA MET A 489 -11.79 5.26 20.13
C MET A 489 -12.45 5.96 18.95
N LEU A 490 -11.76 6.10 17.82
CA LEU A 490 -12.27 6.76 16.62
C LEU A 490 -13.03 5.79 15.71
N VAL A 491 -13.00 4.49 16.02
CA VAL A 491 -13.60 3.43 15.21
C VAL A 491 -14.69 2.68 15.96
N SER A 492 -14.35 2.05 17.08
CA SER A 492 -15.25 1.10 17.75
C SER A 492 -16.58 1.70 18.19
N PRO A 493 -16.65 2.92 18.76
CA PRO A 493 -17.92 3.51 19.22
C PRO A 493 -18.92 3.77 18.09
N PHE A 494 -18.45 3.93 16.86
CA PHE A 494 -19.33 4.09 15.69
C PHE A 494 -19.94 2.80 15.20
N ILE A 495 -19.35 1.65 15.55
CA ILE A 495 -19.79 0.32 15.09
C ILE A 495 -20.52 -0.44 16.19
N GLN A 496 -20.17 -0.18 17.43
CA GLN A 496 -20.79 -0.79 18.63
C GLN A 496 -21.39 0.28 19.52
N PRO A 497 -22.62 0.09 20.03
CA PRO A 497 -23.23 1.10 20.89
C PRO A 497 -22.43 1.28 22.19
N THR A 498 -22.17 2.53 22.54
CA THR A 498 -21.57 2.90 23.82
C THR A 498 -22.65 3.31 24.80
N ARG A 499 -22.45 3.11 26.11
CA ARG A 499 -23.43 3.45 27.15
C ARG A 499 -22.78 4.25 28.26
N VAL A 500 -23.47 5.28 28.71
CA VAL A 500 -23.04 6.06 29.89
C VAL A 500 -22.86 5.13 31.09
N GLY A 501 -21.73 5.24 31.75
CA GLY A 501 -21.37 4.39 32.92
C GLY A 501 -20.52 3.17 32.59
N GLN A 502 -20.27 2.87 31.33
CA GLN A 502 -19.19 1.96 30.95
C GLN A 502 -17.84 2.67 31.10
N SER A 503 -16.81 1.93 31.48
CA SER A 503 -15.44 2.39 31.25
C SER A 503 -15.16 2.44 29.74
N LEU A 504 -14.25 3.31 29.31
CA LEU A 504 -13.87 3.41 27.92
C LEU A 504 -13.37 2.05 27.35
N SER A 505 -12.56 1.33 28.12
CA SER A 505 -12.06 0.01 27.72
C SER A 505 -13.18 -1.02 27.51
N GLU A 506 -14.23 -1.02 28.35
CA GLU A 506 -15.38 -1.92 28.17
C GLU A 506 -16.21 -1.56 26.93
N ALA A 507 -16.28 -0.30 26.56
CA ALA A 507 -16.99 0.15 25.36
C ALA A 507 -16.22 -0.17 24.08
N ILE A 508 -14.89 0.00 24.10
CA ILE A 508 -14.02 -0.19 22.93
C ILE A 508 -13.72 -1.69 22.67
N TYR A 509 -13.48 -2.46 23.73
CA TYR A 509 -13.02 -3.84 23.67
C TYR A 509 -14.05 -4.83 24.24
N ASP A 510 -15.32 -4.68 23.86
CA ASP A 510 -16.38 -5.59 24.28
C ASP A 510 -16.18 -6.99 23.68
N PRO A 511 -15.88 -8.02 24.51
CA PRO A 511 -15.68 -9.38 24.02
C PRO A 511 -16.95 -10.04 23.47
N MET A 512 -18.12 -9.45 23.73
CA MET A 512 -19.43 -9.89 23.20
C MET A 512 -19.91 -8.98 22.06
N GLY A 513 -19.13 -7.97 21.71
CA GLY A 513 -19.45 -7.03 20.64
C GLY A 513 -19.19 -7.61 19.25
N TYR A 514 -19.80 -7.00 18.24
CA TYR A 514 -19.65 -7.39 16.85
C TYR A 514 -18.19 -7.40 16.38
N LEU A 515 -17.42 -6.39 16.79
CA LEU A 515 -16.01 -6.24 16.39
C LEU A 515 -15.09 -7.36 16.91
N HIS A 516 -15.49 -8.07 17.98
CA HIS A 516 -14.69 -9.19 18.49
C HIS A 516 -14.39 -10.25 17.41
N ASP A 517 -15.40 -10.57 16.58
CA ASP A 517 -15.31 -11.60 15.54
C ASP A 517 -15.10 -11.01 14.12
N ALA A 518 -15.34 -9.70 13.95
CA ALA A 518 -15.35 -9.06 12.64
C ALA A 518 -14.08 -8.23 12.35
N LEU A 519 -13.38 -7.72 13.39
CA LEU A 519 -12.26 -6.79 13.23
C LEU A 519 -10.95 -7.52 12.94
N TYR A 520 -10.35 -7.24 11.77
CA TYR A 520 -9.13 -7.86 11.26
C TYR A 520 -9.12 -9.39 11.42
N PRO A 521 -10.02 -10.12 10.74
CA PRO A 521 -10.16 -11.58 10.91
C PRO A 521 -9.08 -12.36 10.16
N VAL A 522 -7.80 -12.14 10.55
CA VAL A 522 -6.62 -12.68 9.87
C VAL A 522 -6.60 -14.21 9.91
N GLU A 523 -6.63 -14.77 11.13
CA GLU A 523 -6.49 -16.22 11.31
C GLU A 523 -7.77 -16.97 10.93
N SER A 524 -8.96 -16.42 11.21
CA SER A 524 -10.22 -17.04 10.81
C SER A 524 -10.38 -17.12 9.30
N SER A 525 -10.00 -16.07 8.57
CA SER A 525 -10.00 -16.08 7.09
C SER A 525 -8.98 -17.08 6.52
N ARG A 526 -7.78 -17.15 7.12
CA ARG A 526 -6.78 -18.15 6.74
C ARG A 526 -7.28 -19.57 6.97
N GLN A 527 -7.91 -19.85 8.11
CA GLN A 527 -8.50 -21.16 8.42
C GLN A 527 -9.64 -21.52 7.46
N ALA A 528 -10.35 -20.53 6.96
CA ALA A 528 -11.36 -20.71 5.93
C ALA A 528 -10.76 -21.01 4.53
N GLY A 529 -9.45 -20.87 4.34
CA GLY A 529 -8.76 -21.21 3.08
C GLY A 529 -8.25 -20.01 2.28
N ALA A 530 -8.46 -18.78 2.73
CA ALA A 530 -7.88 -17.59 2.10
C ALA A 530 -6.36 -17.55 2.27
N VAL A 531 -5.66 -16.91 1.34
CA VAL A 531 -4.20 -16.81 1.33
C VAL A 531 -3.76 -15.49 1.94
N LEU A 532 -3.02 -15.55 3.05
CA LEU A 532 -2.47 -14.35 3.67
C LEU A 532 -1.32 -13.78 2.84
N VAL A 533 -1.35 -12.46 2.65
CA VAL A 533 -0.33 -11.64 2.01
C VAL A 533 -0.04 -10.44 2.89
N ALA A 534 1.09 -9.79 2.73
CA ALA A 534 1.46 -8.62 3.51
C ALA A 534 1.65 -7.39 2.61
N GLY A 535 1.20 -6.25 3.11
CA GLY A 535 1.46 -4.94 2.54
C GLY A 535 1.70 -3.92 3.64
N SER A 536 2.57 -2.96 3.41
CA SER A 536 2.84 -1.90 4.38
C SER A 536 1.83 -0.76 4.31
N ASP A 537 1.29 -0.56 3.13
CA ASP A 537 0.54 0.63 2.74
C ASP A 537 1.35 1.95 2.91
N ALA A 538 2.70 1.84 2.93
CA ALA A 538 3.52 3.03 3.02
C ALA A 538 3.25 3.97 1.82
N PRO A 539 3.08 5.29 2.04
CA PRO A 539 3.40 6.07 3.24
C PRO A 539 2.26 6.24 4.25
N VAL A 540 1.15 5.50 4.14
CA VAL A 540 0.04 5.56 5.10
C VAL A 540 0.55 5.13 6.47
N ASP A 541 0.31 5.93 7.52
CA ASP A 541 0.83 5.78 8.87
C ASP A 541 2.38 5.87 8.96
N SER A 542 3.11 5.32 8.00
CA SER A 542 4.58 5.36 7.98
C SER A 542 5.14 5.28 6.57
N ARG A 543 6.12 6.12 6.27
CA ARG A 543 6.89 6.03 5.02
C ARG A 543 7.79 4.78 4.96
N ASP A 544 8.21 4.29 6.12
CA ASP A 544 9.02 3.07 6.23
C ASP A 544 8.10 1.84 6.16
N PRO A 545 8.27 0.91 5.22
CA PRO A 545 7.41 -0.27 5.10
C PRO A 545 7.49 -1.26 6.27
N ARG A 546 8.48 -1.16 7.15
CA ARG A 546 8.60 -1.87 8.45
C ARG A 546 8.22 -3.37 8.41
N PRO A 547 8.78 -4.21 7.52
CA PRO A 547 8.28 -5.58 7.34
C PRO A 547 8.40 -6.44 8.60
N PHE A 548 9.45 -6.24 9.41
CA PHE A 548 9.64 -7.03 10.64
C PHE A 548 8.76 -6.58 11.80
N GLU A 549 8.37 -5.31 11.86
CA GLU A 549 7.33 -4.83 12.79
C GLU A 549 5.98 -5.43 12.44
N ASN A 550 5.60 -5.40 11.15
CA ASN A 550 4.41 -6.06 10.66
C ASN A 550 4.41 -7.56 10.97
N MET A 551 5.53 -8.26 10.76
CA MET A 551 5.65 -9.69 11.12
C MET A 551 5.45 -9.92 12.62
N ALA A 552 6.06 -9.09 13.47
CA ALA A 552 5.89 -9.17 14.92
C ALA A 552 4.43 -8.95 15.31
N ALA A 553 3.78 -7.93 14.78
CA ALA A 553 2.38 -7.60 15.04
C ALA A 553 1.43 -8.75 14.66
N GLY A 554 1.64 -9.41 13.52
CA GLY A 554 0.87 -10.59 13.12
C GLY A 554 0.96 -11.76 14.09
N ILE A 555 2.08 -11.91 14.81
CA ILE A 555 2.34 -13.02 15.71
C ILE A 555 1.94 -12.68 17.16
N VAL A 556 2.24 -11.46 17.62
CA VAL A 556 2.15 -11.10 19.04
C VAL A 556 0.77 -10.57 19.40
N LYS A 557 0.13 -9.77 18.53
CA LYS A 557 -1.06 -8.98 18.88
C LYS A 557 -0.86 -8.33 20.24
N ALA A 558 -0.08 -7.26 20.26
CA ALA A 558 0.64 -6.71 21.41
C ALA A 558 -0.16 -6.55 22.71
N ALA A 559 0.61 -6.52 23.78
CA ALA A 559 0.16 -6.35 25.15
C ALA A 559 -0.38 -4.94 25.44
N GLY A 560 -1.60 -4.84 25.91
CA GLY A 560 -2.26 -3.63 26.36
C GLY A 560 -3.64 -3.92 26.94
N SER A 561 -4.40 -2.91 27.29
CA SER A 561 -5.80 -3.05 27.67
C SER A 561 -6.59 -3.51 26.44
N GLY A 562 -6.83 -4.77 26.26
CA GLY A 562 -7.40 -5.39 25.06
C GLY A 562 -6.57 -6.55 24.54
N ASP A 563 -5.58 -6.99 25.32
CA ASP A 563 -4.66 -8.09 24.98
C ASP A 563 -5.35 -9.35 24.47
N ASP A 564 -6.50 -9.67 25.04
CA ASP A 564 -7.27 -10.85 24.67
C ASP A 564 -8.26 -10.57 23.53
N PHE A 565 -8.59 -9.32 23.25
CA PHE A 565 -9.64 -8.94 22.30
C PHE A 565 -9.40 -9.49 20.89
N ARG A 566 -8.15 -9.48 20.43
CA ARG A 566 -7.77 -10.01 19.10
C ARG A 566 -6.81 -11.20 19.18
N ALA A 567 -6.65 -11.82 20.34
CA ALA A 567 -5.68 -12.91 20.54
C ALA A 567 -5.94 -14.13 19.63
N SER A 568 -7.22 -14.40 19.32
CA SER A 568 -7.65 -15.48 18.41
C SER A 568 -7.21 -15.25 16.96
N GLN A 569 -6.90 -14.02 16.57
CA GLN A 569 -6.48 -13.64 15.22
C GLN A 569 -4.95 -13.60 15.03
N ARG A 570 -4.18 -14.12 16.01
CA ARG A 570 -2.74 -14.32 15.88
C ARG A 570 -2.43 -15.39 14.84
N THR A 571 -1.43 -15.14 14.02
CA THR A 571 -0.92 -16.14 13.09
C THR A 571 0.48 -16.62 13.49
N SER A 572 1.06 -17.56 12.76
CA SER A 572 2.38 -18.09 13.06
C SER A 572 3.49 -17.35 12.29
N LEU A 573 4.75 -17.43 12.79
CA LEU A 573 5.90 -16.93 12.05
C LEU A 573 6.00 -17.57 10.66
N ALA A 574 5.67 -18.85 10.54
CA ALA A 574 5.73 -19.55 9.25
C ALA A 574 4.73 -18.99 8.23
N GLU A 575 3.53 -18.59 8.68
CA GLU A 575 2.54 -17.94 7.82
C GLU A 575 2.96 -16.50 7.48
N MET A 576 3.51 -15.75 8.44
CA MET A 576 4.01 -14.40 8.17
C MET A 576 5.17 -14.41 7.16
N LEU A 577 6.11 -15.36 7.28
CA LEU A 577 7.17 -15.51 6.30
C LEU A 577 6.61 -15.88 4.91
N ALA A 578 5.62 -16.74 4.85
CA ALA A 578 4.97 -17.07 3.58
C ALA A 578 4.24 -15.84 2.99
N ALA A 579 3.56 -15.04 3.82
CA ALA A 579 2.86 -13.83 3.39
C ALA A 579 3.80 -12.81 2.75
N TYR A 580 4.98 -12.62 3.34
CA TYR A 580 6.02 -11.71 2.83
C TYR A 580 6.90 -12.31 1.73
N THR A 581 6.72 -13.56 1.32
CA THR A 581 7.58 -14.20 0.33
C THR A 581 6.76 -14.91 -0.75
N ILE A 582 6.58 -16.23 -0.64
CA ILE A 582 5.95 -17.05 -1.69
C ILE A 582 4.48 -16.69 -1.95
N ASN A 583 3.70 -16.32 -0.94
CA ASN A 583 2.32 -15.92 -1.14
C ASN A 583 2.24 -14.54 -1.82
N GLY A 584 3.12 -13.60 -1.43
CA GLY A 584 3.26 -12.32 -2.11
C GLY A 584 3.62 -12.49 -3.58
N ALA A 585 4.58 -13.36 -3.89
CA ALA A 585 4.94 -13.67 -5.27
C ALA A 585 3.77 -14.29 -6.07
N ARG A 586 2.97 -15.17 -5.45
CA ARG A 586 1.76 -15.77 -6.05
C ARG A 586 0.68 -14.73 -6.31
N ALA A 587 0.43 -13.85 -5.35
CA ALA A 587 -0.58 -12.79 -5.49
C ALA A 587 -0.34 -11.92 -6.73
N VAL A 588 0.93 -11.78 -7.13
CA VAL A 588 1.31 -11.03 -8.33
C VAL A 588 1.81 -11.92 -9.47
N ARG A 589 1.52 -13.24 -9.46
CA ARG A 589 1.88 -14.20 -10.53
C ARG A 589 3.38 -14.19 -10.88
N GLN A 590 4.26 -14.15 -9.88
CA GLN A 590 5.72 -14.17 -10.02
C GLN A 590 6.39 -15.36 -9.30
N GLU A 591 5.60 -16.29 -8.76
CA GLU A 591 6.10 -17.45 -7.99
C GLU A 591 7.02 -18.39 -8.78
N ALA A 592 6.91 -18.39 -10.09
CA ALA A 592 7.83 -19.13 -10.95
C ALA A 592 9.24 -18.50 -11.03
N ILE A 593 9.35 -17.20 -10.66
CA ILE A 593 10.58 -16.42 -10.79
C ILE A 593 11.21 -16.17 -9.42
N THR A 594 10.41 -15.87 -8.40
CA THR A 594 10.87 -15.39 -7.08
C THR A 594 9.97 -15.90 -5.94
N GLY A 595 10.12 -15.38 -4.73
CA GLY A 595 9.32 -15.71 -3.54
C GLY A 595 9.78 -16.97 -2.79
N SER A 596 10.70 -17.75 -3.35
CA SER A 596 11.33 -18.88 -2.66
C SER A 596 12.75 -19.11 -3.16
N ILE A 597 13.59 -19.72 -2.31
CA ILE A 597 14.97 -20.08 -2.65
C ILE A 597 14.96 -21.49 -3.23
N GLU A 598 14.82 -21.59 -4.55
CA GLU A 598 14.77 -22.85 -5.30
C GLU A 598 15.64 -22.77 -6.56
N ALA A 599 16.27 -23.89 -6.92
CA ALA A 599 17.08 -23.94 -8.14
C ALA A 599 16.25 -23.57 -9.38
N GLY A 600 16.80 -22.68 -10.21
CA GLY A 600 16.17 -22.13 -11.40
C GLY A 600 15.49 -20.77 -11.20
N LYS A 601 15.11 -20.39 -9.98
CA LYS A 601 14.56 -19.09 -9.64
C LYS A 601 15.64 -18.01 -9.55
N SER A 602 15.21 -16.76 -9.62
CA SER A 602 16.06 -15.59 -9.39
C SER A 602 16.68 -15.64 -8.00
N ALA A 603 17.95 -15.30 -7.92
CA ALA A 603 18.67 -15.24 -6.65
C ALA A 603 18.35 -13.93 -5.92
N ASP A 604 17.10 -13.83 -5.46
CA ASP A 604 16.59 -12.73 -4.63
C ASP A 604 16.49 -13.25 -3.18
N PHE A 605 17.36 -12.75 -2.30
CA PHE A 605 17.37 -13.21 -0.90
C PHE A 605 17.95 -12.17 0.05
N ILE A 606 17.66 -12.35 1.34
CA ILE A 606 18.14 -11.50 2.42
C ILE A 606 18.87 -12.32 3.49
N VAL A 607 19.86 -11.70 4.12
CA VAL A 607 20.58 -12.23 5.27
C VAL A 607 20.23 -11.38 6.48
N LEU A 608 19.83 -12.00 7.59
CA LEU A 608 19.34 -11.33 8.77
C LEU A 608 20.38 -11.33 9.91
N ASP A 609 20.31 -10.32 10.79
CA ASP A 609 21.15 -10.20 12.00
C ASP A 609 20.77 -11.20 13.09
N ARG A 610 19.57 -11.79 13.04
CA ARG A 610 19.03 -12.71 14.05
C ARG A 610 18.21 -13.84 13.44
N ASP A 611 18.00 -14.89 14.23
CA ASP A 611 17.18 -16.05 13.88
C ASP A 611 15.78 -15.88 14.46
N LEU A 612 14.80 -15.61 13.60
CA LEU A 612 13.42 -15.33 13.97
C LEU A 612 12.74 -16.53 14.65
N PHE A 613 13.06 -17.76 14.21
CA PHE A 613 12.53 -18.97 14.85
C PHE A 613 13.11 -19.17 16.26
N ALA A 614 14.36 -18.77 16.47
CA ALA A 614 14.98 -18.81 17.79
C ALA A 614 14.30 -17.82 18.75
N LEU A 615 13.92 -16.63 18.30
CA LEU A 615 13.17 -15.65 19.10
C LEU A 615 11.80 -16.19 19.52
N VAL A 616 11.03 -16.74 18.57
CA VAL A 616 9.73 -17.35 18.88
C VAL A 616 9.88 -18.51 19.87
N LYS A 617 10.89 -19.39 19.68
CA LYS A 617 11.18 -20.50 20.59
C LYS A 617 11.59 -20.04 21.99
N ALA A 618 12.27 -18.89 22.09
CA ALA A 618 12.66 -18.28 23.36
C ALA A 618 11.48 -17.59 24.08
N GLY A 619 10.31 -17.45 23.43
CA GLY A 619 9.16 -16.74 23.98
C GLY A 619 9.27 -15.21 23.91
N THR A 620 10.07 -14.70 22.96
CA THR A 620 10.31 -13.25 22.75
C THR A 620 10.00 -12.83 21.30
N PRO A 621 8.81 -13.20 20.74
CA PRO A 621 8.48 -12.92 19.36
C PRO A 621 8.39 -11.41 19.04
N GLU A 622 8.11 -10.55 20.03
CA GLU A 622 8.10 -9.09 19.90
C GLU A 622 9.47 -8.53 19.45
N GLN A 623 10.57 -9.22 19.74
CA GLN A 623 11.91 -8.82 19.32
C GLN A 623 12.12 -8.99 17.80
N ILE A 624 11.20 -9.64 17.08
CA ILE A 624 11.21 -9.72 15.63
C ILE A 624 11.15 -8.32 15.02
N ALA A 625 10.39 -7.41 15.62
CA ALA A 625 10.30 -6.01 15.18
C ALA A 625 11.66 -5.29 15.09
N GLN A 626 12.65 -5.73 15.88
CA GLN A 626 13.99 -5.13 15.92
C GLN A 626 14.98 -5.79 14.93
N THR A 627 14.51 -6.70 14.09
CA THR A 627 15.35 -7.40 13.11
C THR A 627 15.89 -6.44 12.07
N ARG A 628 17.15 -6.65 11.69
CA ARG A 628 17.82 -5.86 10.67
C ARG A 628 18.32 -6.76 9.55
N VAL A 629 18.21 -6.25 8.34
CA VAL A 629 18.81 -6.86 7.16
C VAL A 629 20.29 -6.54 7.14
N GLU A 630 21.14 -7.55 7.11
CA GLU A 630 22.60 -7.41 6.98
C GLU A 630 23.03 -7.34 5.50
N GLN A 631 22.29 -8.03 4.64
CA GLN A 631 22.54 -8.03 3.19
C GLN A 631 21.26 -8.32 2.44
N THR A 632 21.04 -7.59 1.33
CA THR A 632 20.03 -7.89 0.33
C THR A 632 20.72 -8.21 -0.99
N VAL A 633 20.33 -9.32 -1.58
CA VAL A 633 20.77 -9.74 -2.90
C VAL A 633 19.56 -9.78 -3.83
N PHE A 634 19.68 -9.12 -4.97
CA PHE A 634 18.67 -9.08 -6.02
C PHE A 634 19.29 -9.55 -7.34
N MET A 635 18.69 -10.55 -7.98
CA MET A 635 19.20 -11.17 -9.21
C MET A 635 20.67 -11.61 -9.10
N GLY A 636 21.07 -12.06 -7.90
CA GLY A 636 22.42 -12.52 -7.61
C GLY A 636 23.44 -11.45 -7.27
N GLU A 637 23.09 -10.18 -7.36
CA GLU A 637 23.94 -9.04 -7.02
C GLU A 637 23.59 -8.47 -5.65
N THR A 638 24.61 -8.08 -4.88
CA THR A 638 24.42 -7.43 -3.59
C THR A 638 24.03 -5.98 -3.82
N VAL A 639 22.75 -5.65 -3.55
CA VAL A 639 22.19 -4.31 -3.70
C VAL A 639 22.16 -3.51 -2.40
N TYR A 640 22.31 -4.19 -1.27
CA TYR A 640 22.45 -3.57 0.04
C TYR A 640 23.35 -4.42 0.94
N ARG A 641 24.21 -3.75 1.66
CA ARG A 641 24.97 -4.33 2.79
C ARG A 641 25.02 -3.30 3.91
N LYS A 642 24.57 -3.73 5.08
CA LYS A 642 24.59 -2.87 6.27
C LYS A 642 26.02 -2.36 6.52
N PRO A 643 26.20 -1.03 6.71
CA PRO A 643 27.47 -0.39 7.00
C PRO A 643 28.20 -0.92 8.23
#